data_7b039c6662792f4f5e1deacad4b80e37
#
_entry.id   7b039c6662792f4f5e1deacad4b80e37
#
_cell.length_a   1.000
_cell.length_b   1.000
_cell.length_c   1.000
_cell.angle_alpha   90.00
_cell.angle_beta   90.00
_cell.angle_gamma   90.00
#
_symmetry.space_group_name_H-M   'P 1'
#
loop_
_entity.id
_entity.type
_entity.pdbx_description
1 polymer ?
#
loop_
_entity_poly.entity_id
_entity_poly.type
_entity_poly.pdbx_seq_one_letter_code
_entity_poly.pdbx_strand_id
1 'polypeptide(L)'
;VNALLNPSVRQIVAQVDAVLRHDPSAMVIGIRAQGNENWPSRVTVGDREFSLAWCPSPITVREQLVALANEAGALAGQSSAAIPGLVVLTPLSDHALGADVLARLSRGKVFPVEAWDMLRHAFQAKEIDSRLARWSWVAEALLENLPAGGYPPARGGVLDVDTAWSHTLRSVLGMSTEQGGRPDLPSVLRWTLSPEAAQRYGDLNEKARRQIGEWLIEILGNCGRLIGHVLDAGYGGELMPIALVCGMVLDRPEGRPVSPELLAAAVRLEKFTGGVPVPMREGLRLHAAAVQVTGSMDSSTLMPILDVADRLAESLHLTNFAHLSNDLPSGFSSRLILFADAITAFLAAQSEKKEAVRAAPTDAVLLAGQRVIAHRLSTHQGHRVRRVEMAMRLVRWLSQADSPPQLGLEAQVKAYADDGAYADWARLALLGGDELAGATRAYGSLREAARVRRDAMNKQFSQVLAAWNQGGCPQLQSVIPVEQIVADVLAPVAALAPVLLLVVDGLSFPIYRELLEDAQRQGWNEVLPHGREQAAAGLATIPSITEISRTSLFCGRLIQGQAANEKSGFAQHPALIPLVPSNRLSAKPVLFHKGDLTAGGDGIGLSEAVRDAIGSRERKVVAIVFNGVDDHLSGSDQLNQRWTLDDLRLIKPILYEARNAGRLVLITADHGHVIDEATHVLAGVNDGTDKASAKSAEFAMGDRWRNLTGAPVSAEEVLLSGGRVLAPSGQQQVVVPWSETLRYGSRKNGYHGGISLQEMLVPIAVLTTGGSAPEGFRYAPSALPAWWDLAVLVRPTQELAGSQARLKEPAKKAKAPSAADTLQHPLFELPGAETAQQKQPGQPDSDWIAGLLVSSVFVSQKQWVARAAVKDDEIRALLEALSERGGKISKAALAGRLSMPLMRVSGFVNAARRLLNVDQAPVIMVDETEGSVSLNRALLDTQFFRNKGSQQ
;
A
#
# COMPACT_ATOMS: atom_id res chain seq x y z
N VAL A 1 34.72 -47.28 -24.33
CA VAL A 1 33.78 -48.16 -25.06
C VAL A 1 32.41 -47.66 -24.70
N ASN A 2 31.74 -46.90 -25.59
CA ASN A 2 30.37 -46.45 -25.37
C ASN A 2 29.47 -47.65 -25.22
N ALA A 3 28.79 -47.77 -24.11
CA ALA A 3 27.76 -48.80 -23.92
C ALA A 3 26.72 -48.65 -25.03
N LEU A 4 26.39 -49.79 -25.69
CA LEU A 4 25.33 -49.81 -26.68
C LEU A 4 24.01 -49.40 -26.01
N LEU A 5 23.33 -48.43 -26.58
CA LEU A 5 22.05 -47.96 -26.11
C LEU A 5 20.92 -48.86 -26.55
N ASN A 6 19.87 -48.95 -25.74
CA ASN A 6 18.60 -49.60 -26.07
C ASN A 6 17.61 -48.48 -26.48
N PRO A 7 17.54 -48.13 -27.79
CA PRO A 7 16.76 -47.00 -28.22
C PRO A 7 15.24 -47.23 -28.08
N SER A 8 14.51 -46.26 -27.65
CA SER A 8 13.03 -46.24 -27.69
C SER A 8 12.55 -46.19 -29.16
N VAL A 9 11.30 -46.57 -29.39
CA VAL A 9 10.68 -46.50 -30.72
C VAL A 9 10.76 -45.09 -31.30
N ARG A 10 10.56 -44.06 -30.46
CA ARG A 10 10.65 -42.64 -30.87
C ARG A 10 12.07 -42.26 -31.31
N GLN A 11 13.09 -42.79 -30.66
CA GLN A 11 14.48 -42.56 -31.02
C GLN A 11 14.83 -43.21 -32.36
N ILE A 12 14.32 -44.42 -32.61
CA ILE A 12 14.45 -45.10 -33.89
C ILE A 12 13.78 -44.28 -35.00
N VAL A 13 12.54 -43.87 -34.80
CA VAL A 13 11.78 -43.02 -35.73
C VAL A 13 12.52 -41.70 -36.02
N ALA A 14 13.03 -41.03 -35.00
CA ALA A 14 13.79 -39.80 -35.18
C ALA A 14 15.09 -40.00 -35.97
N GLN A 15 15.79 -41.14 -35.76
CA GLN A 15 17.00 -41.48 -36.52
C GLN A 15 16.69 -41.80 -37.99
N VAL A 16 15.60 -42.53 -38.23
CA VAL A 16 15.12 -42.82 -39.57
C VAL A 16 14.75 -41.54 -40.30
N ASP A 17 14.00 -40.65 -39.67
CA ASP A 17 13.62 -39.35 -40.23
C ASP A 17 14.87 -38.49 -40.57
N ALA A 18 15.85 -38.48 -39.67
CA ALA A 18 17.11 -37.81 -39.93
C ALA A 18 17.86 -38.34 -41.15
N VAL A 19 17.85 -39.65 -41.34
CA VAL A 19 18.44 -40.27 -42.53
C VAL A 19 17.66 -39.93 -43.78
N LEU A 20 16.32 -39.99 -43.75
CA LEU A 20 15.44 -39.65 -44.86
C LEU A 20 15.52 -38.22 -45.34
N ARG A 21 15.77 -37.27 -44.44
CA ARG A 21 15.99 -35.87 -44.82
C ARG A 21 17.24 -35.66 -45.69
N HIS A 22 18.22 -36.53 -45.57
CA HIS A 22 19.46 -36.49 -46.36
C HIS A 22 19.48 -37.47 -47.51
N ASP A 23 18.72 -38.53 -47.41
CA ASP A 23 18.57 -39.55 -48.42
C ASP A 23 17.10 -40.00 -48.48
N PRO A 24 16.26 -39.22 -49.18
CA PRO A 24 14.81 -39.50 -49.27
C PRO A 24 14.49 -40.86 -49.92
N SER A 25 15.46 -41.42 -50.67
CA SER A 25 15.33 -42.72 -51.37
C SER A 25 15.73 -43.93 -50.52
N ALA A 26 16.23 -43.69 -49.27
CA ALA A 26 16.70 -44.76 -48.41
C ALA A 26 15.63 -45.80 -48.16
N MET A 27 15.94 -47.09 -48.56
CA MET A 27 15.04 -48.25 -48.35
C MET A 27 15.51 -49.10 -47.18
N VAL A 28 16.82 -49.17 -46.93
CA VAL A 28 17.40 -49.92 -45.80
C VAL A 28 18.28 -49.06 -44.94
N ILE A 29 17.91 -48.94 -43.68
CA ILE A 29 18.64 -48.08 -42.74
C ILE A 29 19.19 -48.95 -41.61
N GLY A 30 20.50 -48.97 -41.43
CA GLY A 30 21.15 -49.65 -40.31
C GLY A 30 21.28 -48.77 -39.10
N ILE A 31 20.81 -49.23 -37.95
CA ILE A 31 20.92 -48.49 -36.67
C ILE A 31 21.62 -49.37 -35.64
N ARG A 32 22.67 -48.84 -35.00
CA ARG A 32 23.43 -49.57 -33.99
C ARG A 32 22.68 -49.50 -32.66
N ALA A 33 22.23 -50.64 -32.15
CA ALA A 33 21.40 -50.72 -30.94
C ALA A 33 21.67 -52.03 -30.18
N GLN A 34 21.35 -52.08 -28.89
CA GLN A 34 21.21 -53.31 -28.13
C GLN A 34 19.79 -53.85 -28.28
N GLY A 35 19.60 -55.19 -28.31
CA GLY A 35 18.27 -55.78 -28.48
C GLY A 35 17.24 -55.41 -27.42
N ASN A 36 16.00 -55.24 -27.88
CA ASN A 36 14.84 -55.00 -27.04
C ASN A 36 13.63 -55.74 -27.56
N GLU A 37 13.03 -56.58 -26.73
CA GLU A 37 11.86 -57.38 -27.05
C GLU A 37 10.57 -56.58 -27.24
N ASN A 38 10.55 -55.30 -26.82
CA ASN A 38 9.37 -54.41 -26.84
C ASN A 38 9.28 -53.54 -28.11
N TRP A 39 10.16 -53.77 -29.12
CA TRP A 39 10.04 -52.98 -30.34
C TRP A 39 8.90 -53.52 -31.21
N PRO A 40 8.05 -52.66 -31.79
CA PRO A 40 7.02 -53.05 -32.73
C PRO A 40 7.68 -53.61 -34.02
N SER A 41 6.98 -54.43 -34.72
CA SER A 41 7.46 -54.98 -36.00
C SER A 41 7.50 -53.93 -37.12
N ARG A 42 6.77 -52.84 -37.00
CA ARG A 42 6.69 -51.73 -37.98
C ARG A 42 6.61 -50.41 -37.33
N VAL A 43 7.12 -49.40 -38.02
CA VAL A 43 7.03 -47.98 -37.65
C VAL A 43 6.70 -47.14 -38.86
N THR A 44 5.93 -46.04 -38.64
CA THR A 44 5.64 -45.07 -39.69
C THR A 44 6.50 -43.82 -39.45
N VAL A 45 7.18 -43.37 -40.50
CA VAL A 45 8.02 -42.14 -40.46
C VAL A 45 7.63 -41.25 -41.64
N GLY A 46 6.99 -40.14 -41.36
CA GLY A 46 6.31 -39.35 -42.38
C GLY A 46 5.20 -40.17 -43.07
N ASP A 47 5.23 -40.21 -44.39
CA ASP A 47 4.28 -40.97 -45.20
C ASP A 47 4.77 -42.40 -45.56
N ARG A 48 5.89 -42.84 -44.94
CA ARG A 48 6.52 -44.13 -45.26
C ARG A 48 6.48 -45.08 -44.07
N GLU A 49 6.23 -46.35 -44.38
CA GLU A 49 6.26 -47.45 -43.42
C GLU A 49 7.61 -48.17 -43.48
N PHE A 50 8.17 -48.51 -42.32
CA PHE A 50 9.40 -49.30 -42.19
C PHE A 50 9.17 -50.51 -41.30
N SER A 51 9.63 -51.70 -41.74
CA SER A 51 9.73 -52.87 -40.89
C SER A 51 10.94 -52.77 -39.97
N LEU A 52 10.82 -53.10 -38.69
CA LEU A 52 11.93 -53.15 -37.75
C LEU A 52 12.40 -54.57 -37.58
N ALA A 53 13.68 -54.84 -37.84
CA ALA A 53 14.29 -56.12 -37.65
C ALA A 53 15.50 -56.09 -36.73
N TRP A 54 15.46 -56.88 -35.67
CA TRP A 54 16.62 -57.06 -34.78
C TRP A 54 17.54 -58.07 -35.38
N CYS A 55 18.76 -57.68 -35.65
CA CYS A 55 19.75 -58.49 -36.36
C CYS A 55 21.06 -58.66 -35.58
N PRO A 56 21.19 -59.63 -34.69
CA PRO A 56 22.37 -59.85 -33.87
C PRO A 56 23.60 -60.33 -34.62
N SER A 57 23.45 -60.74 -35.87
CA SER A 57 24.55 -61.28 -36.65
C SER A 57 24.50 -60.83 -38.12
N PRO A 58 25.61 -60.82 -38.85
CA PRO A 58 25.60 -60.47 -40.27
C PRO A 58 24.69 -61.42 -41.12
N ILE A 59 24.48 -62.64 -40.67
CA ILE A 59 23.60 -63.62 -41.36
C ILE A 59 22.14 -63.13 -41.21
N THR A 60 21.69 -62.76 -40.02
CA THR A 60 20.33 -62.29 -39.84
C THR A 60 20.08 -61.02 -40.63
N VAL A 61 21.07 -60.10 -40.80
CA VAL A 61 20.90 -58.92 -41.65
C VAL A 61 20.68 -59.35 -43.12
N ARG A 62 21.48 -60.35 -43.64
CA ARG A 62 21.32 -60.85 -44.99
C ARG A 62 19.95 -61.52 -45.22
N GLU A 63 19.46 -62.26 -44.23
CA GLU A 63 18.12 -62.83 -44.27
C GLU A 63 17.03 -61.79 -44.44
N GLN A 64 17.10 -60.73 -43.65
CA GLN A 64 16.13 -59.60 -43.72
C GLN A 64 16.23 -58.85 -45.06
N LEU A 65 17.45 -58.68 -45.59
CA LEU A 65 17.65 -58.03 -46.88
C LEU A 65 17.11 -58.88 -48.03
N VAL A 66 17.21 -60.18 -47.93
CA VAL A 66 16.64 -61.13 -48.91
C VAL A 66 15.12 -61.14 -48.78
N ALA A 67 14.57 -61.14 -47.58
CA ALA A 67 13.13 -61.07 -47.37
C ALA A 67 12.55 -59.79 -48.00
N LEU A 68 13.17 -58.63 -47.76
CA LEU A 68 12.76 -57.38 -48.38
C LEU A 68 12.81 -57.40 -49.91
N ALA A 69 13.88 -58.00 -50.48
CA ALA A 69 14.02 -58.14 -51.93
C ALA A 69 12.93 -59.03 -52.52
N ASN A 70 12.55 -60.12 -51.82
CA ASN A 70 11.47 -61.03 -52.26
C ASN A 70 10.10 -60.35 -52.17
N GLU A 71 9.83 -59.56 -51.08
CA GLU A 71 8.61 -58.76 -50.96
C GLU A 71 8.53 -57.71 -52.09
N ALA A 72 9.64 -57.02 -52.37
CA ALA A 72 9.72 -56.06 -53.46
C ALA A 72 9.47 -56.71 -54.82
N GLY A 73 9.98 -57.94 -55.07
CA GLY A 73 9.75 -58.69 -56.26
C GLY A 73 8.29 -59.18 -56.42
N ALA A 74 7.67 -59.55 -55.33
CA ALA A 74 6.25 -59.99 -55.33
C ALA A 74 5.29 -58.77 -55.53
N LEU A 75 5.62 -57.58 -55.11
CA LEU A 75 4.83 -56.32 -55.27
C LEU A 75 5.08 -55.64 -56.61
N ALA A 76 6.14 -56.04 -57.40
CA ALA A 76 6.47 -55.41 -58.67
C ALA A 76 5.44 -55.61 -59.78
N GLY A 77 4.38 -56.43 -59.54
CA GLY A 77 3.23 -56.58 -60.39
C GLY A 77 1.93 -55.89 -59.98
N GLN A 78 1.93 -55.14 -58.80
CA GLN A 78 0.74 -54.45 -58.26
C GLN A 78 0.93 -52.93 -58.23
N SER A 79 0.18 -52.23 -59.02
CA SER A 79 0.35 -50.83 -59.40
C SER A 79 0.08 -49.83 -58.30
N SER A 80 -0.01 -50.16 -57.01
CA SER A 80 -0.37 -49.21 -55.94
C SER A 80 0.17 -49.47 -54.52
N ALA A 81 0.98 -50.51 -54.28
CA ALA A 81 1.49 -50.74 -52.92
C ALA A 81 2.92 -50.22 -52.80
N ALA A 82 3.10 -49.22 -51.91
CA ALA A 82 4.43 -48.72 -51.52
C ALA A 82 5.19 -49.82 -50.78
N ILE A 83 6.38 -50.19 -51.25
CA ILE A 83 7.26 -51.22 -50.62
C ILE A 83 7.72 -50.60 -49.25
N PRO A 84 7.45 -51.28 -48.12
CA PRO A 84 7.92 -50.81 -46.84
C PRO A 84 9.45 -50.82 -46.80
N GLY A 85 10.02 -49.76 -46.13
CA GLY A 85 11.45 -49.76 -45.89
C GLY A 85 11.84 -50.73 -44.78
N LEU A 86 13.13 -51.03 -44.63
CA LEU A 86 13.66 -51.88 -43.57
C LEU A 86 14.62 -51.11 -42.68
N VAL A 87 14.38 -51.10 -41.35
CA VAL A 87 15.29 -50.63 -40.31
C VAL A 87 15.97 -51.87 -39.70
N VAL A 88 17.28 -52.01 -39.94
CA VAL A 88 18.11 -53.04 -39.33
C VAL A 88 18.67 -52.52 -38.01
N LEU A 89 18.22 -53.11 -36.93
CA LEU A 89 18.72 -52.83 -35.58
C LEU A 89 19.77 -53.90 -35.24
N THR A 90 21.03 -53.47 -34.97
CA THR A 90 22.13 -54.39 -34.78
C THR A 90 23.17 -53.95 -33.80
N PRO A 91 23.76 -54.82 -32.96
CA PRO A 91 24.85 -54.45 -32.06
C PRO A 91 26.21 -54.33 -32.79
N LEU A 92 26.25 -54.72 -34.07
CA LEU A 92 27.49 -54.84 -34.82
C LEU A 92 27.99 -53.51 -35.33
N SER A 93 29.28 -53.38 -35.41
CA SER A 93 29.97 -52.24 -36.08
C SER A 93 29.98 -52.49 -37.60
N ASP A 94 30.23 -51.38 -38.34
CA ASP A 94 30.40 -51.44 -39.80
C ASP A 94 31.42 -52.56 -40.24
N HIS A 95 32.55 -52.61 -39.54
CA HIS A 95 33.57 -53.55 -39.78
C HIS A 95 33.08 -55.05 -39.60
N ALA A 96 32.19 -55.29 -38.63
CA ALA A 96 31.68 -56.64 -38.33
C ALA A 96 30.59 -57.10 -39.28
N LEU A 97 29.93 -56.16 -39.99
CA LEU A 97 28.86 -56.52 -40.97
C LEU A 97 29.41 -56.94 -42.31
N GLY A 98 30.59 -56.46 -42.72
CA GLY A 98 31.17 -56.76 -44.04
C GLY A 98 30.68 -55.80 -45.14
N ALA A 99 31.51 -55.67 -46.19
CA ALA A 99 31.32 -54.73 -47.27
C ALA A 99 30.03 -54.96 -48.09
N ASP A 100 29.62 -56.25 -48.27
CA ASP A 100 28.43 -56.61 -49.01
C ASP A 100 27.10 -56.17 -48.30
N VAL A 101 27.05 -56.24 -46.97
CA VAL A 101 25.90 -55.78 -46.18
C VAL A 101 25.88 -54.26 -46.17
N LEU A 102 27.04 -53.66 -45.95
CA LEU A 102 27.12 -52.16 -45.87
C LEU A 102 26.72 -51.56 -47.23
N ALA A 103 27.08 -52.12 -48.35
CA ALA A 103 26.71 -51.61 -49.68
C ALA A 103 25.19 -51.55 -49.90
N ARG A 104 24.42 -52.32 -49.14
CA ARG A 104 22.92 -52.31 -49.17
C ARG A 104 22.25 -51.46 -48.16
N LEU A 105 23.00 -50.89 -47.16
CA LEU A 105 22.52 -49.94 -46.19
C LEU A 105 22.63 -48.53 -46.73
N SER A 106 21.70 -47.67 -46.35
CA SER A 106 21.78 -46.24 -46.67
C SER A 106 23.14 -45.68 -46.24
N ARG A 107 23.81 -44.99 -47.18
CA ARG A 107 25.14 -44.42 -47.02
C ARG A 107 26.26 -45.41 -46.65
N GLY A 108 26.00 -46.71 -46.81
CA GLY A 108 27.02 -47.72 -46.56
C GLY A 108 27.51 -47.86 -45.14
N LYS A 109 26.68 -47.51 -44.15
CA LYS A 109 27.04 -47.52 -42.74
C LYS A 109 25.89 -47.83 -41.82
N VAL A 110 26.20 -48.21 -40.60
CA VAL A 110 25.26 -48.31 -39.48
C VAL A 110 25.32 -47.02 -38.66
N PHE A 111 24.18 -46.36 -38.48
CA PHE A 111 24.09 -45.12 -37.75
C PHE A 111 24.10 -45.38 -36.23
N PRO A 112 24.98 -44.75 -35.46
CA PRO A 112 24.90 -44.80 -34.04
C PRO A 112 23.66 -44.00 -33.57
N VAL A 113 23.01 -44.47 -32.50
CA VAL A 113 21.96 -43.70 -31.85
C VAL A 113 22.61 -42.77 -30.86
N GLU A 114 23.08 -41.66 -31.35
CA GLU A 114 23.56 -40.57 -30.50
C GLU A 114 22.44 -39.55 -30.27
N ALA A 115 21.92 -39.51 -29.06
CA ALA A 115 20.78 -38.67 -28.70
C ALA A 115 20.95 -37.21 -29.12
N TRP A 116 22.16 -36.65 -28.95
CA TRP A 116 22.44 -35.26 -29.31
C TRP A 116 22.48 -35.04 -30.82
N ASP A 117 22.93 -36.01 -31.62
CA ASP A 117 22.88 -35.89 -33.09
C ASP A 117 21.44 -35.85 -33.60
N MET A 118 20.55 -36.64 -33.02
CA MET A 118 19.13 -36.60 -33.35
C MET A 118 18.52 -35.25 -32.99
N LEU A 119 18.87 -34.70 -31.83
CA LEU A 119 18.39 -33.41 -31.38
C LEU A 119 18.95 -32.24 -32.22
N ARG A 120 20.18 -32.39 -32.73
CA ARG A 120 20.74 -31.44 -33.70
C ARG A 120 19.81 -31.29 -34.91
N HIS A 121 19.30 -32.40 -35.44
CA HIS A 121 18.33 -32.37 -36.52
C HIS A 121 16.96 -31.87 -36.09
N ALA A 122 16.48 -32.28 -34.93
CA ALA A 122 15.18 -31.85 -34.40
C ALA A 122 15.11 -30.35 -34.16
N PHE A 123 16.24 -29.70 -33.77
CA PHE A 123 16.36 -28.27 -33.60
C PHE A 123 16.88 -27.55 -34.85
N GLN A 124 17.06 -28.26 -35.98
CA GLN A 124 17.65 -27.69 -37.19
C GLN A 124 18.98 -26.97 -36.92
N ALA A 125 19.73 -27.43 -35.93
CA ALA A 125 21.02 -26.86 -35.57
C ALA A 125 22.14 -27.37 -36.48
N LYS A 126 23.13 -26.52 -36.80
CA LYS A 126 24.35 -26.87 -37.51
C LYS A 126 25.36 -27.55 -36.58
N GLU A 127 25.43 -27.01 -35.35
CA GLU A 127 26.36 -27.39 -34.31
C GLU A 127 25.64 -27.58 -32.96
N ILE A 128 26.26 -28.37 -32.08
CA ILE A 128 25.83 -28.59 -30.70
C ILE A 128 26.92 -28.08 -29.78
N ASP A 129 26.53 -27.32 -28.76
CA ASP A 129 27.45 -26.89 -27.69
C ASP A 129 28.06 -28.15 -27.01
N SER A 130 29.39 -28.22 -26.99
CA SER A 130 30.10 -29.37 -26.42
C SER A 130 29.79 -29.61 -24.94
N ARG A 131 29.34 -28.60 -24.21
CA ARG A 131 28.91 -28.67 -22.82
C ARG A 131 27.66 -29.54 -22.62
N LEU A 132 26.86 -29.74 -23.68
CA LEU A 132 25.66 -30.57 -23.63
C LEU A 132 26.00 -32.06 -23.47
N ALA A 133 27.21 -32.52 -23.85
CA ALA A 133 27.62 -33.92 -23.76
C ALA A 133 27.48 -34.55 -22.37
N ARG A 134 27.58 -33.73 -21.30
CA ARG A 134 27.43 -34.18 -19.91
C ARG A 134 25.98 -34.38 -19.48
N TRP A 135 25.02 -33.79 -20.21
CA TRP A 135 23.60 -33.78 -19.86
C TRP A 135 22.83 -34.89 -20.59
N SER A 136 23.21 -36.15 -20.36
CA SER A 136 22.64 -37.29 -21.10
C SER A 136 21.13 -37.48 -20.85
N TRP A 137 20.66 -37.22 -19.66
CA TRP A 137 19.22 -37.25 -19.37
C TRP A 137 18.45 -36.15 -20.12
N VAL A 138 19.01 -34.96 -20.26
CA VAL A 138 18.38 -33.86 -21.01
C VAL A 138 18.12 -34.28 -22.46
N ALA A 139 19.08 -34.98 -23.05
CA ALA A 139 18.89 -35.52 -24.41
C ALA A 139 17.77 -36.54 -24.47
N GLU A 140 17.72 -37.49 -23.52
CA GLU A 140 16.67 -38.50 -23.43
C GLU A 140 15.29 -37.81 -23.25
N ALA A 141 15.17 -36.88 -22.32
CA ALA A 141 13.93 -36.14 -22.05
C ALA A 141 13.43 -35.34 -23.26
N LEU A 142 14.33 -34.67 -23.98
CA LEU A 142 13.97 -33.94 -25.19
C LEU A 142 13.47 -34.84 -26.30
N LEU A 143 14.08 -36.05 -26.48
CA LEU A 143 13.63 -37.01 -27.48
C LEU A 143 12.28 -37.62 -27.08
N GLU A 144 12.07 -37.95 -25.82
CA GLU A 144 10.80 -38.45 -25.30
C GLU A 144 9.65 -37.45 -25.45
N ASN A 145 9.95 -36.17 -25.35
CA ASN A 145 8.97 -35.07 -25.47
C ASN A 145 9.06 -34.33 -26.81
N LEU A 146 9.61 -35.00 -27.88
CA LEU A 146 9.75 -34.36 -29.17
C LEU A 146 8.37 -33.98 -29.74
N PRO A 147 8.11 -32.69 -30.05
CA PRO A 147 6.86 -32.28 -30.69
C PRO A 147 6.71 -32.88 -32.11
N ALA A 148 5.50 -33.12 -32.57
CA ALA A 148 5.21 -33.65 -33.89
C ALA A 148 5.82 -32.83 -35.04
N GLY A 149 5.99 -31.51 -34.85
CA GLY A 149 6.63 -30.60 -35.82
C GLY A 149 8.10 -30.30 -35.57
N GLY A 150 8.75 -31.01 -34.64
CA GLY A 150 10.12 -30.69 -34.18
C GLY A 150 10.17 -29.53 -33.21
N TYR A 151 11.36 -29.19 -32.79
CA TYR A 151 11.60 -28.00 -31.97
C TYR A 151 11.79 -26.74 -32.86
N PRO A 152 11.58 -25.55 -32.34
CA PRO A 152 11.95 -24.32 -33.04
C PRO A 152 13.44 -24.34 -33.43
N PRO A 153 13.83 -23.83 -34.62
CA PRO A 153 15.21 -23.78 -35.04
C PRO A 153 16.12 -23.13 -34.01
N ALA A 154 17.28 -23.72 -33.76
CA ALA A 154 18.27 -23.18 -32.81
C ALA A 154 18.77 -21.83 -33.29
N ARG A 155 18.78 -20.84 -32.39
CA ARG A 155 19.23 -19.47 -32.67
C ARG A 155 20.69 -19.47 -33.13
N GLY A 156 20.99 -18.82 -34.25
CA GLY A 156 22.34 -18.80 -34.81
C GLY A 156 22.81 -20.16 -35.34
N GLY A 157 21.95 -21.19 -35.38
CA GLY A 157 22.31 -22.53 -35.84
C GLY A 157 23.10 -23.36 -34.82
N VAL A 158 23.21 -22.95 -33.58
CA VAL A 158 23.85 -23.68 -32.48
C VAL A 158 22.84 -24.04 -31.41
N LEU A 159 22.75 -25.34 -31.09
CA LEU A 159 21.97 -25.78 -29.94
C LEU A 159 22.80 -25.60 -28.68
N ASP A 160 22.51 -24.54 -27.94
CA ASP A 160 23.19 -24.20 -26.69
C ASP A 160 22.54 -24.87 -25.46
N VAL A 161 23.25 -24.83 -24.33
CA VAL A 161 22.82 -25.42 -23.06
C VAL A 161 21.51 -24.78 -22.56
N ASP A 162 21.35 -23.48 -22.71
CA ASP A 162 20.19 -22.75 -22.17
C ASP A 162 18.92 -23.12 -22.96
N THR A 163 19.03 -23.22 -24.29
CA THR A 163 17.93 -23.67 -25.16
C THR A 163 17.51 -25.08 -24.81
N ALA A 164 18.46 -26.02 -24.70
CA ALA A 164 18.17 -27.41 -24.40
C ALA A 164 17.46 -27.54 -23.03
N TRP A 165 18.00 -26.91 -21.98
CA TRP A 165 17.39 -26.91 -20.64
C TRP A 165 16.03 -26.22 -20.60
N SER A 166 15.85 -25.11 -21.28
CA SER A 166 14.56 -24.40 -21.32
C SER A 166 13.45 -25.27 -21.88
N HIS A 167 13.72 -26.00 -22.96
CA HIS A 167 12.75 -26.94 -23.53
C HIS A 167 12.49 -28.16 -22.62
N THR A 168 13.53 -28.71 -22.00
CA THR A 168 13.41 -29.80 -21.05
C THR A 168 12.58 -29.41 -19.82
N LEU A 169 12.87 -28.28 -19.22
CA LEU A 169 12.14 -27.80 -18.04
C LEU A 169 10.67 -27.56 -18.33
N ARG A 170 10.40 -27.01 -19.52
CA ARG A 170 9.01 -26.76 -19.95
C ARG A 170 8.25 -28.06 -20.16
N SER A 171 8.84 -29.03 -20.86
CA SER A 171 8.15 -30.28 -21.20
C SER A 171 8.02 -31.23 -20.01
N VAL A 172 9.04 -31.31 -19.15
CA VAL A 172 9.09 -32.27 -18.04
C VAL A 172 8.52 -31.70 -16.76
N LEU A 173 8.95 -30.46 -16.37
CA LEU A 173 8.55 -29.85 -15.11
C LEU A 173 7.42 -28.83 -15.23
N GLY A 174 7.01 -28.46 -16.45
CA GLY A 174 6.05 -27.37 -16.67
C GLY A 174 6.62 -26.01 -16.32
N MET A 175 7.93 -25.89 -16.13
CA MET A 175 8.59 -24.61 -15.82
C MET A 175 8.75 -23.79 -17.08
N SER A 176 8.08 -22.64 -17.17
CA SER A 176 8.26 -21.68 -18.25
C SER A 176 9.18 -20.56 -17.79
N THR A 177 10.17 -20.22 -18.61
CA THR A 177 11.01 -19.04 -18.41
C THR A 177 10.55 -17.93 -19.33
N GLU A 178 10.51 -16.70 -18.84
CA GLU A 178 10.25 -15.54 -19.69
C GLU A 178 11.31 -15.49 -20.79
N GLN A 179 10.87 -15.44 -22.05
CA GLN A 179 11.71 -15.35 -23.25
C GLN A 179 12.68 -16.53 -23.53
N GLY A 180 12.52 -17.70 -22.89
CA GLY A 180 13.36 -18.89 -23.17
C GLY A 180 14.80 -18.75 -22.64
N GLY A 181 15.04 -17.87 -21.68
CA GLY A 181 16.34 -17.70 -21.04
C GLY A 181 16.57 -18.62 -19.84
N ARG A 182 17.69 -18.45 -19.14
CA ARG A 182 17.96 -19.14 -17.88
C ARG A 182 16.96 -18.73 -16.83
N PRO A 183 16.33 -19.66 -16.08
CA PRO A 183 15.50 -19.29 -14.94
C PRO A 183 16.37 -18.66 -13.83
N ASP A 184 15.88 -17.58 -13.30
CA ASP A 184 16.41 -16.94 -12.11
C ASP A 184 15.75 -17.49 -10.84
N LEU A 185 16.23 -17.05 -9.68
CA LEU A 185 15.71 -17.51 -8.40
C LEU A 185 14.21 -17.21 -8.21
N PRO A 186 13.70 -16.01 -8.54
CA PRO A 186 12.26 -15.73 -8.54
C PRO A 186 11.44 -16.67 -9.45
N SER A 187 11.95 -17.02 -10.63
CA SER A 187 11.25 -17.92 -11.56
C SER A 187 11.14 -19.34 -11.01
N VAL A 188 12.19 -19.85 -10.38
CA VAL A 188 12.14 -21.16 -9.70
C VAL A 188 11.16 -21.15 -8.55
N LEU A 189 11.17 -20.11 -7.70
CA LEU A 189 10.20 -19.97 -6.60
C LEU A 189 8.77 -19.89 -7.12
N ARG A 190 8.53 -19.16 -8.20
CA ARG A 190 7.19 -19.06 -8.82
C ARG A 190 6.73 -20.40 -9.38
N TRP A 191 7.64 -21.18 -9.98
CA TRP A 191 7.33 -22.53 -10.47
C TRP A 191 6.86 -23.46 -9.34
N THR A 192 7.49 -23.43 -8.17
CA THR A 192 7.12 -24.28 -7.02
C THR A 192 5.72 -23.98 -6.45
N LEU A 193 5.12 -22.86 -6.80
CA LEU A 193 3.73 -22.55 -6.43
C LEU A 193 2.69 -23.33 -7.27
N SER A 194 3.11 -23.94 -8.40
CA SER A 194 2.22 -24.80 -9.15
C SER A 194 1.96 -26.10 -8.35
N PRO A 195 0.71 -26.51 -8.16
CA PRO A 195 0.38 -27.74 -7.43
C PRO A 195 1.05 -28.99 -8.01
N GLU A 196 1.31 -28.98 -9.33
CA GLU A 196 1.92 -30.08 -10.05
C GLU A 196 3.46 -30.10 -9.98
N ALA A 197 4.09 -29.00 -9.60
CA ALA A 197 5.54 -28.84 -9.65
C ALA A 197 6.28 -29.88 -8.78
N ALA A 198 5.86 -30.02 -7.53
CA ALA A 198 6.42 -30.96 -6.57
C ALA A 198 6.20 -32.41 -7.01
N GLN A 199 5.02 -32.72 -7.52
CA GLN A 199 4.69 -34.04 -8.05
C GLN A 199 5.55 -34.39 -9.27
N ARG A 200 5.61 -33.53 -10.27
CA ARG A 200 6.43 -33.74 -11.49
C ARG A 200 7.89 -33.96 -11.18
N TYR A 201 8.44 -33.20 -10.19
CA TYR A 201 9.82 -33.43 -9.74
C TYR A 201 9.97 -34.79 -9.01
N GLY A 202 9.01 -35.13 -8.14
CA GLY A 202 9.01 -36.39 -7.39
C GLY A 202 8.94 -37.64 -8.28
N ASP A 203 8.24 -37.54 -9.42
CA ASP A 203 8.09 -38.63 -10.39
C ASP A 203 9.36 -38.89 -11.22
N LEU A 204 10.36 -37.98 -11.13
CA LEU A 204 11.62 -38.15 -11.89
C LEU A 204 12.50 -39.24 -11.28
N ASN A 205 13.21 -39.95 -12.15
CA ASN A 205 14.24 -40.90 -11.73
C ASN A 205 15.46 -40.18 -11.09
N GLU A 206 16.28 -40.93 -10.39
CA GLU A 206 17.46 -40.41 -9.68
C GLU A 206 18.44 -39.68 -10.61
N LYS A 207 18.66 -40.22 -11.85
CA LYS A 207 19.52 -39.56 -12.85
C LYS A 207 19.02 -38.16 -13.23
N ALA A 208 17.72 -38.04 -13.45
CA ALA A 208 17.07 -36.76 -13.76
C ALA A 208 17.23 -35.76 -12.64
N ARG A 209 16.86 -36.15 -11.40
CA ARG A 209 16.98 -35.28 -10.22
C ARG A 209 18.42 -34.81 -9.96
N ARG A 210 19.39 -35.72 -10.10
CA ARG A 210 20.81 -35.37 -9.98
C ARG A 210 21.22 -34.33 -11.04
N GLN A 211 20.89 -34.54 -12.31
CA GLN A 211 21.26 -33.57 -13.36
C GLN A 211 20.57 -32.24 -13.22
N ILE A 212 19.31 -32.21 -12.79
CA ILE A 212 18.60 -30.97 -12.45
C ILE A 212 19.30 -30.25 -11.27
N GLY A 213 19.69 -30.99 -10.23
CA GLY A 213 20.40 -30.44 -9.09
C GLY A 213 21.76 -29.84 -9.49
N GLU A 214 22.56 -30.55 -10.32
CA GLU A 214 23.82 -30.03 -10.84
C GLU A 214 23.62 -28.77 -11.68
N TRP A 215 22.59 -28.74 -12.50
CA TRP A 215 22.25 -27.59 -13.31
C TRP A 215 21.75 -26.39 -12.46
N LEU A 216 20.90 -26.63 -11.44
CA LEU A 216 20.48 -25.58 -10.53
C LEU A 216 21.70 -24.95 -9.80
N ILE A 217 22.70 -25.77 -9.44
CA ILE A 217 23.93 -25.25 -8.84
C ILE A 217 24.71 -24.41 -9.85
N GLU A 218 24.75 -24.80 -11.10
CA GLU A 218 25.44 -24.03 -12.14
C GLU A 218 24.84 -22.66 -12.37
N ILE A 219 23.51 -22.54 -12.36
CA ILE A 219 22.81 -21.26 -12.65
C ILE A 219 22.60 -20.38 -11.42
N LEU A 220 22.33 -20.97 -10.24
CA LEU A 220 21.98 -20.28 -9.01
C LEU A 220 23.03 -20.38 -7.90
N GLY A 221 24.13 -21.11 -8.17
CA GLY A 221 25.18 -21.36 -7.17
C GLY A 221 24.67 -22.13 -5.96
N ASN A 222 25.08 -21.72 -4.76
CA ASN A 222 24.69 -22.38 -3.52
C ASN A 222 23.17 -22.29 -3.24
N CYS A 223 22.47 -21.27 -3.74
CA CYS A 223 21.00 -21.24 -3.66
C CYS A 223 20.40 -22.41 -4.45
N GLY A 224 20.94 -22.76 -5.64
CA GLY A 224 20.51 -23.92 -6.40
C GLY A 224 20.73 -25.23 -5.65
N ARG A 225 21.85 -25.36 -4.94
CA ARG A 225 22.09 -26.52 -4.05
C ARG A 225 21.06 -26.61 -2.94
N LEU A 226 20.75 -25.50 -2.27
CA LEU A 226 19.75 -25.46 -1.21
C LEU A 226 18.36 -25.84 -1.74
N ILE A 227 17.96 -25.31 -2.89
CA ILE A 227 16.70 -25.67 -3.55
C ILE A 227 16.67 -27.17 -3.87
N GLY A 228 17.76 -27.71 -4.43
CA GLY A 228 17.88 -29.16 -4.71
C GLY A 228 17.62 -29.99 -3.46
N HIS A 229 18.21 -29.65 -2.33
CA HIS A 229 17.96 -30.34 -1.05
C HIS A 229 16.51 -30.27 -0.60
N VAL A 230 15.85 -29.14 -0.76
CA VAL A 230 14.41 -28.99 -0.41
C VAL A 230 13.53 -29.84 -1.34
N LEU A 231 13.84 -29.85 -2.64
CA LEU A 231 13.12 -30.67 -3.61
C LEU A 231 13.31 -32.17 -3.37
N ASP A 232 14.55 -32.60 -3.11
CA ASP A 232 14.88 -34.00 -2.85
C ASP A 232 14.31 -34.51 -1.50
N ALA A 233 14.16 -33.60 -0.53
CA ALA A 233 13.50 -33.89 0.75
C ALA A 233 11.95 -33.95 0.62
N GLY A 234 11.38 -33.66 -0.55
CA GLY A 234 9.95 -33.72 -0.82
C GLY A 234 9.15 -32.46 -0.43
N TYR A 235 9.82 -31.37 -0.08
CA TYR A 235 9.21 -30.13 0.35
C TYR A 235 9.17 -29.04 -0.74
N GLY A 236 9.16 -29.44 -2.02
CA GLY A 236 9.14 -28.50 -3.14
C GLY A 236 7.97 -27.52 -3.12
N GLY A 237 6.78 -28.00 -2.72
CA GLY A 237 5.59 -27.15 -2.59
C GLY A 237 5.65 -26.12 -1.46
N GLU A 238 6.48 -26.38 -0.46
CA GLU A 238 6.70 -25.48 0.68
C GLU A 238 7.92 -24.56 0.51
N LEU A 239 8.60 -24.61 -0.63
CA LEU A 239 9.82 -23.82 -0.84
C LEU A 239 9.59 -22.32 -0.67
N MET A 240 8.47 -21.78 -1.15
CA MET A 240 8.11 -20.38 -0.96
C MET A 240 7.86 -20.03 0.51
N PRO A 241 7.02 -20.76 1.27
CA PRO A 241 6.90 -20.60 2.72
C PRO A 241 8.22 -20.70 3.47
N ILE A 242 9.05 -21.70 3.15
CA ILE A 242 10.37 -21.89 3.75
C ILE A 242 11.25 -20.65 3.53
N ALA A 243 11.27 -20.14 2.30
CA ALA A 243 12.03 -18.96 1.94
C ALA A 243 11.57 -17.71 2.71
N LEU A 244 10.26 -17.53 2.93
CA LEU A 244 9.71 -16.44 3.74
C LEU A 244 10.14 -16.55 5.22
N VAL A 245 10.08 -17.75 5.79
CA VAL A 245 10.48 -17.98 7.18
C VAL A 245 11.99 -17.82 7.39
N CYS A 246 12.82 -18.07 6.37
CA CYS A 246 14.27 -17.84 6.44
C CYS A 246 14.60 -16.39 6.84
N GLY A 247 13.84 -15.40 6.41
CA GLY A 247 14.04 -14.01 6.82
C GLY A 247 13.94 -13.82 8.34
N MET A 248 12.96 -14.47 8.98
CA MET A 248 12.77 -14.37 10.42
C MET A 248 13.84 -15.13 11.22
N VAL A 249 14.26 -16.30 10.74
CA VAL A 249 15.21 -17.18 11.44
C VAL A 249 16.67 -16.74 11.27
N LEU A 250 17.02 -16.27 10.07
CA LEU A 250 18.40 -16.06 9.65
C LEU A 250 18.82 -14.59 9.61
N ASP A 251 17.86 -13.64 9.56
CA ASP A 251 18.20 -12.21 9.58
C ASP A 251 18.65 -11.83 10.99
N ARG A 252 19.93 -11.55 11.12
CA ARG A 252 20.60 -11.29 12.41
C ARG A 252 21.20 -9.90 12.39
N PRO A 253 20.69 -8.96 13.21
CA PRO A 253 21.32 -7.66 13.36
C PRO A 253 22.75 -7.82 13.87
N GLU A 254 23.71 -7.18 13.21
CA GLU A 254 25.11 -7.21 13.61
C GLU A 254 25.27 -6.74 15.07
N GLY A 255 26.08 -7.48 15.85
CA GLY A 255 26.44 -7.13 17.22
C GLY A 255 25.40 -7.49 18.29
N ARG A 256 24.31 -8.18 17.98
CA ARG A 256 23.37 -8.68 19.00
C ARG A 256 23.52 -10.19 19.21
N PRO A 257 23.49 -10.67 20.47
CA PRO A 257 23.48 -12.10 20.74
C PRO A 257 22.19 -12.71 20.15
N VAL A 258 22.34 -13.83 19.45
CA VAL A 258 21.20 -14.59 18.92
C VAL A 258 20.56 -15.40 20.04
N SER A 259 19.24 -15.38 20.13
CA SER A 259 18.55 -16.17 21.14
C SER A 259 18.74 -17.68 20.86
N PRO A 260 18.87 -18.51 21.91
CA PRO A 260 18.96 -19.96 21.76
C PRO A 260 17.78 -20.55 20.99
N GLU A 261 16.60 -19.97 21.13
CA GLU A 261 15.37 -20.42 20.47
C GLU A 261 15.46 -20.20 18.94
N LEU A 262 15.99 -19.07 18.47
CA LEU A 262 16.22 -18.82 17.05
C LEU A 262 17.27 -19.76 16.46
N LEU A 263 18.32 -20.09 17.24
CA LEU A 263 19.30 -21.09 16.84
C LEU A 263 18.64 -22.49 16.73
N ALA A 264 17.81 -22.85 17.70
CA ALA A 264 17.06 -24.11 17.65
C ALA A 264 16.08 -24.16 16.47
N ALA A 265 15.44 -23.04 16.13
CA ALA A 265 14.58 -22.94 14.95
C ALA A 265 15.37 -23.12 13.64
N ALA A 266 16.58 -22.56 13.55
CA ALA A 266 17.47 -22.78 12.41
C ALA A 266 17.82 -24.27 12.23
N VAL A 267 18.08 -24.99 13.34
CA VAL A 267 18.30 -26.44 13.29
C VAL A 267 17.03 -27.21 12.89
N ARG A 268 15.85 -26.81 13.39
CA ARG A 268 14.59 -27.44 12.98
C ARG A 268 14.29 -27.22 11.49
N LEU A 269 14.74 -26.11 10.92
CA LEU A 269 14.61 -25.81 9.50
C LEU A 269 15.34 -26.84 8.62
N GLU A 270 16.40 -27.50 9.14
CA GLU A 270 17.15 -28.54 8.45
C GLU A 270 16.29 -29.77 8.07
N LYS A 271 15.16 -30.00 8.76
CA LYS A 271 14.19 -31.03 8.36
C LYS A 271 13.77 -30.87 6.90
N PHE A 272 13.58 -29.63 6.46
CA PHE A 272 13.08 -29.33 5.11
C PHE A 272 14.15 -29.40 4.03
N THR A 273 15.40 -29.58 4.42
CA THR A 273 16.56 -29.75 3.54
C THR A 273 17.19 -31.14 3.63
N GLY A 274 16.45 -32.11 4.21
CA GLY A 274 16.97 -33.46 4.39
C GLY A 274 18.09 -33.57 5.40
N GLY A 275 18.14 -32.69 6.41
CA GLY A 275 19.16 -32.67 7.46
C GLY A 275 20.40 -31.84 7.13
N VAL A 276 20.37 -31.07 6.05
CA VAL A 276 21.47 -30.20 5.65
C VAL A 276 21.26 -28.79 6.22
N PRO A 277 22.25 -28.17 6.89
CA PRO A 277 22.13 -26.82 7.41
C PRO A 277 21.79 -25.79 6.33
N VAL A 278 20.88 -24.85 6.64
CA VAL A 278 20.56 -23.72 5.75
C VAL A 278 21.60 -22.62 5.97
N PRO A 279 22.48 -22.35 5.01
CA PRO A 279 23.47 -21.28 5.18
C PRO A 279 22.76 -19.91 5.20
N MET A 280 23.18 -19.03 6.12
CA MET A 280 22.52 -17.72 6.32
C MET A 280 22.42 -16.93 5.03
N ARG A 281 23.51 -16.80 4.29
CA ARG A 281 23.57 -16.00 3.05
C ARG A 281 22.58 -16.49 1.99
N GLU A 282 22.52 -17.78 1.80
CA GLU A 282 21.66 -18.44 0.82
C GLU A 282 20.20 -18.38 1.25
N GLY A 283 19.91 -18.62 2.52
CA GLY A 283 18.56 -18.49 3.09
C GLY A 283 18.03 -17.06 2.97
N LEU A 284 18.83 -16.03 3.23
CA LEU A 284 18.45 -14.63 3.06
C LEU A 284 18.27 -14.24 1.58
N ARG A 285 19.05 -14.83 0.66
CA ARG A 285 18.83 -14.63 -0.79
C ARG A 285 17.52 -15.27 -1.26
N LEU A 286 17.20 -16.46 -0.76
CA LEU A 286 15.90 -17.10 -1.00
C LEU A 286 14.76 -16.22 -0.46
N HIS A 287 14.90 -15.71 0.76
CA HIS A 287 13.92 -14.79 1.35
C HIS A 287 13.73 -13.55 0.48
N ALA A 288 14.80 -12.88 0.07
CA ALA A 288 14.69 -11.69 -0.80
C ALA A 288 13.97 -11.99 -2.12
N ALA A 289 14.24 -13.15 -2.73
CA ALA A 289 13.54 -13.57 -3.94
C ALA A 289 12.06 -13.90 -3.68
N ALA A 290 11.74 -14.53 -2.55
CA ALA A 290 10.36 -14.80 -2.13
C ALA A 290 9.58 -13.49 -1.91
N VAL A 291 10.19 -12.51 -1.25
CA VAL A 291 9.66 -11.16 -1.06
C VAL A 291 9.37 -10.48 -2.40
N GLN A 292 10.28 -10.60 -3.37
CA GLN A 292 10.09 -10.05 -4.71
C GLN A 292 8.91 -10.71 -5.43
N VAL A 293 8.81 -12.03 -5.40
CA VAL A 293 7.72 -12.79 -6.05
C VAL A 293 6.37 -12.46 -5.41
N THR A 294 6.28 -12.53 -4.09
CA THR A 294 5.05 -12.25 -3.34
C THR A 294 4.61 -10.79 -3.42
N GLY A 295 5.54 -9.85 -3.64
CA GLY A 295 5.24 -8.42 -3.80
C GLY A 295 4.44 -8.07 -5.07
N SER A 296 4.40 -8.96 -6.06
CA SER A 296 3.64 -8.78 -7.30
C SER A 296 2.33 -9.57 -7.34
N MET A 297 1.97 -10.27 -6.24
CA MET A 297 0.77 -11.10 -6.16
C MET A 297 -0.43 -10.29 -5.65
N ASP A 298 -1.61 -10.64 -6.14
CA ASP A 298 -2.86 -10.18 -5.56
C ASP A 298 -3.12 -10.88 -4.22
N SER A 299 -3.99 -10.26 -3.39
CA SER A 299 -4.28 -10.75 -2.04
C SER A 299 -4.84 -12.18 -2.02
N SER A 300 -5.60 -12.58 -3.03
CA SER A 300 -6.23 -13.91 -3.08
C SER A 300 -5.22 -15.03 -3.28
N THR A 301 -4.17 -14.76 -4.03
CA THR A 301 -3.05 -15.68 -4.26
C THR A 301 -2.02 -15.63 -3.12
N LEU A 302 -1.78 -14.44 -2.57
CA LEU A 302 -0.77 -14.21 -1.54
C LEU A 302 -1.16 -14.82 -0.18
N MET A 303 -2.39 -14.60 0.29
CA MET A 303 -2.79 -14.99 1.65
C MET A 303 -2.64 -16.47 1.95
N PRO A 304 -3.04 -17.42 1.06
CA PRO A 304 -2.81 -18.84 1.31
C PRO A 304 -1.34 -19.23 1.49
N ILE A 305 -0.43 -18.58 0.77
CA ILE A 305 1.02 -18.81 0.89
C ILE A 305 1.52 -18.33 2.25
N LEU A 306 1.09 -17.14 2.67
CA LEU A 306 1.45 -16.57 3.96
C LEU A 306 0.90 -17.40 5.13
N ASP A 307 -0.32 -17.94 5.01
CA ASP A 307 -0.91 -18.84 6.02
C ASP A 307 -0.11 -20.13 6.16
N VAL A 308 0.41 -20.68 5.06
CA VAL A 308 1.32 -21.85 5.14
C VAL A 308 2.63 -21.47 5.81
N ALA A 309 3.18 -20.30 5.51
CA ALA A 309 4.41 -19.81 6.11
C ALA A 309 4.24 -19.52 7.62
N ASP A 310 3.08 -19.01 8.06
CA ASP A 310 2.76 -18.83 9.47
C ASP A 310 2.68 -20.18 10.22
N ARG A 311 1.99 -21.17 9.65
CA ARG A 311 1.96 -22.53 10.24
C ARG A 311 3.36 -23.15 10.30
N LEU A 312 4.18 -22.92 9.30
CA LEU A 312 5.58 -23.35 9.31
C LEU A 312 6.36 -22.67 10.45
N ALA A 313 6.24 -21.36 10.60
CA ALA A 313 6.88 -20.60 11.70
C ALA A 313 6.40 -21.11 13.07
N GLU A 314 5.13 -21.42 13.22
CA GLU A 314 4.54 -22.01 14.42
C GLU A 314 5.15 -23.41 14.72
N SER A 315 5.28 -24.27 13.68
CA SER A 315 5.90 -25.60 13.80
C SER A 315 7.38 -25.53 14.20
N LEU A 316 8.05 -24.44 13.89
CA LEU A 316 9.42 -24.13 14.30
C LEU A 316 9.53 -23.52 15.70
N HIS A 317 8.37 -23.33 16.40
CA HIS A 317 8.25 -22.66 17.70
C HIS A 317 8.69 -21.18 17.69
N LEU A 318 8.34 -20.46 16.64
CA LEU A 318 8.71 -19.05 16.44
C LEU A 318 7.61 -18.06 16.82
N THR A 319 6.52 -18.48 17.44
CA THR A 319 5.38 -17.64 17.81
C THR A 319 5.80 -16.39 18.61
N ASN A 320 6.68 -16.54 19.60
CA ASN A 320 7.20 -15.42 20.39
C ASN A 320 8.12 -14.47 19.61
N PHE A 321 8.61 -14.90 18.47
CA PHE A 321 9.49 -14.15 17.58
C PHE A 321 8.79 -13.64 16.32
N ALA A 322 7.48 -13.83 16.21
CA ALA A 322 6.69 -13.42 15.05
C ALA A 322 6.90 -11.94 14.69
N HIS A 323 7.09 -11.06 15.69
CA HIS A 323 7.35 -9.63 15.50
C HIS A 323 8.62 -9.33 14.68
N LEU A 324 9.54 -10.28 14.53
CA LEU A 324 10.72 -10.16 13.67
C LEU A 324 10.37 -10.28 12.18
N SER A 325 9.30 -11.02 11.86
CA SER A 325 8.86 -11.12 10.47
C SER A 325 8.34 -9.79 9.94
N ASN A 326 8.73 -9.46 8.71
CA ASN A 326 8.23 -8.30 7.99
C ASN A 326 7.14 -8.66 6.98
N ASP A 327 6.88 -9.95 6.83
CA ASP A 327 6.09 -10.51 5.73
C ASP A 327 4.87 -11.31 6.18
N LEU A 328 4.94 -11.94 7.37
CA LEU A 328 3.91 -12.88 7.84
C LEU A 328 2.76 -12.19 8.57
N PRO A 329 1.51 -12.68 8.45
CA PRO A 329 0.35 -12.17 9.20
C PRO A 329 0.54 -12.17 10.72
N SER A 330 1.15 -13.23 11.26
CA SER A 330 1.52 -13.31 12.68
C SER A 330 2.50 -12.20 13.08
N GLY A 331 3.40 -11.80 12.18
CA GLY A 331 4.34 -10.70 12.38
C GLY A 331 3.61 -9.36 12.53
N PHE A 332 2.66 -9.08 11.65
CA PHE A 332 1.83 -7.88 11.73
C PHE A 332 1.04 -7.85 13.05
N SER A 333 0.37 -8.94 13.38
CA SER A 333 -0.44 -9.07 14.61
C SER A 333 0.42 -8.93 15.88
N SER A 334 1.60 -9.55 15.91
CA SER A 334 2.53 -9.45 17.05
C SER A 334 3.05 -8.02 17.24
N ARG A 335 3.38 -7.33 16.16
CA ARG A 335 3.78 -5.91 16.23
C ARG A 335 2.66 -5.02 16.72
N LEU A 336 1.42 -5.30 16.34
CA LEU A 336 0.26 -4.55 16.82
C LEU A 336 -0.01 -4.80 18.32
N ILE A 337 0.23 -6.01 18.82
CA ILE A 337 0.19 -6.31 20.26
C ILE A 337 1.26 -5.51 21.01
N LEU A 338 2.49 -5.51 20.52
CA LEU A 338 3.58 -4.72 21.12
C LEU A 338 3.28 -3.21 21.09
N PHE A 339 2.61 -2.73 20.06
CA PHE A 339 2.14 -1.35 19.99
C PHE A 339 1.08 -1.06 21.05
N ALA A 340 0.11 -1.96 21.24
CA ALA A 340 -0.92 -1.85 22.28
C ALA A 340 -0.31 -1.86 23.70
N ASP A 341 0.68 -2.72 23.94
CA ASP A 341 1.41 -2.78 25.22
C ASP A 341 2.18 -1.47 25.48
N ALA A 342 2.80 -0.90 24.45
CA ALA A 342 3.47 0.40 24.55
C ALA A 342 2.49 1.53 24.89
N ILE A 343 1.28 1.54 24.30
CA ILE A 343 0.23 2.52 24.68
C ILE A 343 -0.16 2.34 26.14
N THR A 344 -0.35 1.10 26.60
CA THR A 344 -0.72 0.82 27.99
C THR A 344 0.37 1.32 28.95
N ALA A 345 1.63 1.07 28.65
CA ALA A 345 2.77 1.57 29.42
C ALA A 345 2.84 3.11 29.41
N PHE A 346 2.57 3.74 28.27
CA PHE A 346 2.50 5.20 28.16
C PHE A 346 1.41 5.78 29.08
N LEU A 347 0.20 5.22 29.08
CA LEU A 347 -0.90 5.69 29.91
C LEU A 347 -0.60 5.50 31.40
N ALA A 348 0.02 4.39 31.79
CA ALA A 348 0.45 4.16 33.17
C ALA A 348 1.47 5.22 33.64
N ALA A 349 2.46 5.53 32.80
CA ALA A 349 3.44 6.56 33.10
C ALA A 349 2.86 7.97 33.19
N GLN A 350 1.81 8.29 32.43
CA GLN A 350 1.10 9.58 32.50
C GLN A 350 0.44 9.78 33.87
N SER A 351 -0.03 8.72 34.53
CA SER A 351 -0.68 8.80 35.86
C SER A 351 0.30 9.12 36.99
N GLU A 352 1.61 8.88 36.82
CA GLU A 352 2.63 9.07 37.87
C GLU A 352 3.19 10.49 38.02
N LYS A 353 2.68 11.49 37.31
CA LYS A 353 2.96 12.95 37.45
C LYS A 353 4.44 13.41 37.46
N LYS A 354 5.41 12.63 37.03
CA LYS A 354 6.81 13.04 36.93
C LYS A 354 7.19 13.48 35.53
N GLU A 355 7.46 14.74 35.34
CA GLU A 355 7.75 15.37 34.04
C GLU A 355 8.95 14.76 33.29
N ALA A 356 9.99 14.30 34.02
CA ALA A 356 11.18 13.67 33.44
C ALA A 356 10.94 12.24 32.87
N VAL A 357 9.80 11.62 33.17
CA VAL A 357 9.49 10.22 32.78
C VAL A 357 8.65 10.15 31.50
N ARG A 358 8.13 11.27 31.00
CA ARG A 358 7.13 11.31 29.92
C ARG A 358 7.68 11.05 28.51
N ALA A 359 8.93 11.43 28.23
CA ALA A 359 9.47 11.34 26.87
C ALA A 359 9.74 9.91 26.40
N ALA A 360 10.36 9.08 27.24
CA ALA A 360 10.72 7.70 26.86
C ALA A 360 9.52 6.79 26.53
N PRO A 361 8.39 6.82 27.26
CA PRO A 361 7.20 6.06 26.89
C PRO A 361 6.56 6.52 25.59
N THR A 362 6.59 7.82 25.28
CA THR A 362 6.11 8.35 24.00
C THR A 362 6.89 7.80 22.84
N ASP A 363 8.23 7.86 22.90
CA ASP A 363 9.10 7.35 21.84
C ASP A 363 8.93 5.84 21.63
N ALA A 364 8.68 5.08 22.71
CA ALA A 364 8.42 3.65 22.61
C ALA A 364 7.14 3.35 21.81
N VAL A 365 6.05 4.10 22.04
CA VAL A 365 4.80 3.98 21.25
C VAL A 365 5.06 4.31 19.79
N LEU A 366 5.74 5.42 19.54
CA LEU A 366 6.01 5.87 18.18
C LEU A 366 6.85 4.86 17.40
N LEU A 367 7.89 4.31 18.04
CA LEU A 367 8.73 3.27 17.44
C LEU A 367 7.94 1.98 17.17
N ALA A 368 7.11 1.56 18.12
CA ALA A 368 6.28 0.37 17.95
C ALA A 368 5.26 0.56 16.81
N GLY A 369 4.62 1.73 16.72
CA GLY A 369 3.71 2.06 15.62
C GLY A 369 4.40 2.09 14.26
N GLN A 370 5.59 2.66 14.17
CA GLN A 370 6.40 2.65 12.95
C GLN A 370 6.71 1.23 12.47
N ARG A 371 6.98 0.30 13.39
CA ARG A 371 7.22 -1.11 13.04
C ARG A 371 5.98 -1.79 12.47
N VAL A 372 4.77 -1.42 12.93
CA VAL A 372 3.52 -1.90 12.32
C VAL A 372 3.37 -1.34 10.91
N ILE A 373 3.55 -0.04 10.74
CA ILE A 373 3.41 0.65 9.45
C ILE A 373 4.44 0.14 8.43
N ALA A 374 5.66 -0.14 8.86
CA ALA A 374 6.73 -0.67 8.02
C ALA A 374 6.52 -2.13 7.59
N HIS A 375 5.57 -2.86 8.16
CA HIS A 375 5.27 -4.23 7.78
C HIS A 375 4.66 -4.29 6.38
N ARG A 376 5.04 -5.26 5.56
CA ARG A 376 4.57 -5.36 4.15
C ARG A 376 3.06 -5.48 4.02
N LEU A 377 2.41 -6.15 4.95
CA LEU A 377 0.95 -6.25 4.96
C LEU A 377 0.23 -4.96 5.32
N SER A 378 0.93 -3.90 5.71
CA SER A 378 0.33 -2.60 6.01
C SER A 378 -0.53 -2.07 4.86
N THR A 379 -0.11 -2.29 3.60
CA THR A 379 -0.86 -1.90 2.41
C THR A 379 -2.19 -2.63 2.25
N HIS A 380 -2.30 -3.86 2.77
CA HIS A 380 -3.51 -4.68 2.76
C HIS A 380 -4.38 -4.48 4.01
N GLN A 381 -3.82 -3.86 5.05
CA GLN A 381 -4.44 -3.62 6.36
C GLN A 381 -4.69 -2.12 6.61
N GLY A 382 -5.05 -1.37 5.58
CA GLY A 382 -5.11 0.09 5.61
C GLY A 382 -5.97 0.67 6.75
N HIS A 383 -7.09 0.03 7.12
CA HIS A 383 -7.93 0.46 8.22
C HIS A 383 -7.25 0.29 9.60
N ARG A 384 -6.46 -0.77 9.79
CA ARG A 384 -5.71 -1.02 11.03
C ARG A 384 -4.50 -0.08 11.12
N VAL A 385 -3.79 0.14 10.01
CA VAL A 385 -2.68 1.09 9.91
C VAL A 385 -3.16 2.50 10.25
N ARG A 386 -4.30 2.93 9.70
CA ARG A 386 -4.89 4.23 10.04
C ARG A 386 -5.14 4.38 11.55
N ARG A 387 -5.66 3.34 12.22
CA ARG A 387 -5.83 3.37 13.69
C ARG A 387 -4.51 3.49 14.42
N VAL A 388 -3.47 2.79 13.97
CA VAL A 388 -2.11 2.94 14.53
C VAL A 388 -1.61 4.37 14.39
N GLU A 389 -1.73 4.98 13.22
CA GLU A 389 -1.35 6.38 12.99
C GLU A 389 -2.14 7.35 13.87
N MET A 390 -3.45 7.17 13.97
CA MET A 390 -4.28 8.03 14.81
C MET A 390 -3.99 7.86 16.29
N ALA A 391 -3.70 6.64 16.75
CA ALA A 391 -3.25 6.38 18.12
C ALA A 391 -1.89 7.05 18.39
N MET A 392 -0.93 6.97 17.47
CA MET A 392 0.36 7.68 17.59
C MET A 392 0.17 9.20 17.70
N ARG A 393 -0.71 9.76 16.87
CA ARG A 393 -1.08 11.18 16.93
C ARG A 393 -1.65 11.55 18.28
N LEU A 394 -2.60 10.76 18.78
CA LEU A 394 -3.24 11.02 20.06
C LEU A 394 -2.27 10.90 21.25
N VAL A 395 -1.33 9.95 21.21
CA VAL A 395 -0.24 9.84 22.19
C VAL A 395 0.63 11.09 22.17
N ARG A 396 0.99 11.61 21.00
CA ARG A 396 1.76 12.86 20.88
C ARG A 396 0.98 14.06 21.43
N TRP A 397 -0.32 14.13 21.17
CA TRP A 397 -1.17 15.17 21.72
C TRP A 397 -1.23 15.12 23.25
N LEU A 398 -1.42 13.92 23.82
CA LEU A 398 -1.45 13.71 25.27
C LEU A 398 -0.09 13.97 25.95
N SER A 399 1.01 13.84 25.21
CA SER A 399 2.37 14.12 25.71
C SER A 399 2.67 15.61 25.84
N GLN A 400 1.89 16.46 25.19
CA GLN A 400 2.07 17.90 25.31
C GLN A 400 1.67 18.38 26.71
N ALA A 401 2.38 19.39 27.21
CA ALA A 401 1.96 20.08 28.43
C ALA A 401 0.55 20.65 28.25
N ASP A 402 -0.21 20.67 29.32
CA ASP A 402 -1.51 21.32 29.28
C ASP A 402 -1.32 22.78 28.91
N SER A 403 -2.02 23.22 27.88
CA SER A 403 -2.00 24.62 27.49
C SER A 403 -2.57 25.45 28.64
N PRO A 404 -1.98 26.61 28.92
CA PRO A 404 -2.55 27.52 29.94
C PRO A 404 -4.00 27.85 29.56
N PRO A 405 -4.88 28.10 30.53
CA PRO A 405 -6.25 28.47 30.27
C PRO A 405 -6.33 29.62 29.27
N GLN A 406 -6.98 29.40 28.13
CA GLN A 406 -7.17 30.46 27.15
C GLN A 406 -8.17 31.46 27.67
N LEU A 407 -7.76 32.71 27.71
CA LEU A 407 -8.62 33.81 28.13
C LEU A 407 -9.47 34.30 26.95
N GLY A 408 -10.79 34.19 27.07
CA GLY A 408 -11.74 34.65 26.06
C GLY A 408 -12.23 33.56 25.08
N LEU A 409 -13.42 33.80 24.55
CA LEU A 409 -14.16 32.88 23.71
C LEU A 409 -13.42 32.58 22.40
N GLU A 410 -12.91 33.59 21.71
CA GLU A 410 -12.17 33.45 20.45
C GLU A 410 -10.91 32.60 20.59
N ALA A 411 -10.17 32.80 21.65
CA ALA A 411 -8.95 32.03 21.90
C ALA A 411 -9.25 30.56 22.14
N GLN A 412 -10.32 30.24 22.85
CA GLN A 412 -10.74 28.83 23.06
C GLN A 412 -11.28 28.19 21.78
N VAL A 413 -12.07 28.91 20.99
CA VAL A 413 -12.55 28.45 19.69
C VAL A 413 -11.39 28.16 18.73
N LYS A 414 -10.42 29.08 18.68
CA LYS A 414 -9.22 28.91 17.89
C LYS A 414 -8.41 27.69 18.34
N ALA A 415 -8.17 27.56 19.65
CA ALA A 415 -7.46 26.41 20.22
C ALA A 415 -8.17 25.10 19.88
N TYR A 416 -9.50 25.09 19.89
CA TYR A 416 -10.24 23.92 19.45
C TYR A 416 -10.08 23.64 17.95
N ALA A 417 -10.33 24.61 17.10
CA ALA A 417 -10.27 24.44 15.65
C ALA A 417 -8.89 24.00 15.16
N ASP A 418 -7.81 24.57 15.74
CA ASP A 418 -6.43 24.35 15.34
C ASP A 418 -5.80 23.12 16.02
N ASP A 419 -6.31 22.65 17.15
CA ASP A 419 -5.72 21.56 17.95
C ASP A 419 -6.75 20.51 18.38
N GLY A 420 -7.73 20.90 19.22
CA GLY A 420 -8.67 19.96 19.84
C GLY A 420 -9.52 19.17 18.85
N ALA A 421 -9.91 19.77 17.74
CA ALA A 421 -10.67 19.11 16.67
C ALA A 421 -9.89 17.97 15.99
N TYR A 422 -8.58 18.11 15.89
CA TYR A 422 -7.72 17.04 15.40
C TYR A 422 -7.59 15.89 16.41
N ALA A 423 -7.55 16.23 17.72
CA ALA A 423 -7.57 15.20 18.77
C ALA A 423 -8.90 14.42 18.76
N ASP A 424 -10.03 15.12 18.59
CA ASP A 424 -11.33 14.48 18.47
C ASP A 424 -11.42 13.62 17.19
N TRP A 425 -10.84 14.05 16.08
CA TRP A 425 -10.74 13.22 14.88
C TRP A 425 -9.92 11.94 15.12
N ALA A 426 -8.76 12.05 15.80
CA ALA A 426 -7.97 10.88 16.14
C ALA A 426 -8.73 9.92 17.08
N ARG A 427 -9.52 10.46 18.03
CA ARG A 427 -10.42 9.65 18.89
C ARG A 427 -11.47 8.90 18.08
N LEU A 428 -12.15 9.58 17.17
CA LEU A 428 -13.18 8.96 16.30
C LEU A 428 -12.63 7.81 15.48
N ALA A 429 -11.43 7.95 14.92
CA ALA A 429 -10.80 6.90 14.11
C ALA A 429 -10.47 5.62 14.90
N LEU A 430 -10.38 5.71 16.23
CA LEU A 430 -10.14 4.56 17.13
C LEU A 430 -11.44 3.85 17.57
N LEU A 431 -12.62 4.38 17.23
CA LEU A 431 -13.89 3.70 17.48
C LEU A 431 -13.93 2.36 16.73
N GLY A 432 -14.62 1.40 17.30
CA GLY A 432 -14.75 0.04 16.72
C GLY A 432 -13.57 -0.90 17.03
N GLY A 433 -12.50 -0.41 17.68
CA GLY A 433 -11.40 -1.25 18.16
C GLY A 433 -10.63 -1.99 17.06
N ASP A 434 -10.18 -3.18 17.37
CA ASP A 434 -9.42 -4.08 16.49
C ASP A 434 -9.85 -5.54 16.74
N GLU A 435 -9.54 -6.44 15.84
CA GLU A 435 -9.75 -7.88 16.02
C GLU A 435 -8.95 -8.43 17.21
N LEU A 436 -7.83 -7.80 17.53
CA LEU A 436 -7.00 -8.15 18.67
C LEU A 436 -7.52 -7.46 19.94
N ALA A 437 -8.01 -8.23 20.89
CA ALA A 437 -8.59 -7.72 22.15
C ALA A 437 -7.62 -6.80 22.93
N GLY A 438 -6.31 -7.03 22.87
CA GLY A 438 -5.29 -6.17 23.46
C GLY A 438 -5.27 -4.78 22.83
N ALA A 439 -5.29 -4.71 21.52
CA ALA A 439 -5.32 -3.46 20.78
C ALA A 439 -6.64 -2.69 21.04
N THR A 440 -7.76 -3.38 21.06
CA THR A 440 -9.08 -2.79 21.38
C THR A 440 -9.08 -2.14 22.76
N ARG A 441 -8.56 -2.83 23.79
CA ARG A 441 -8.44 -2.26 25.15
C ARG A 441 -7.53 -1.05 25.18
N ALA A 442 -6.35 -1.12 24.54
CA ALA A 442 -5.40 -0.02 24.50
C ALA A 442 -5.99 1.22 23.82
N TYR A 443 -6.69 1.05 22.69
CA TYR A 443 -7.38 2.14 21.99
C TYR A 443 -8.51 2.74 22.85
N GLY A 444 -9.28 1.90 23.54
CA GLY A 444 -10.32 2.35 24.47
C GLY A 444 -9.75 3.19 25.61
N SER A 445 -8.67 2.74 26.26
CA SER A 445 -8.01 3.47 27.34
C SER A 445 -7.39 4.79 26.86
N LEU A 446 -6.83 4.80 25.62
CA LEU A 446 -6.26 6.02 25.02
C LEU A 446 -7.34 7.05 24.70
N ARG A 447 -8.49 6.60 24.18
CA ARG A 447 -9.66 7.46 23.93
C ARG A 447 -10.19 8.06 25.22
N GLU A 448 -10.27 7.27 26.29
CA GLU A 448 -10.73 7.71 27.60
C GLU A 448 -9.79 8.79 28.18
N ALA A 449 -8.48 8.59 28.13
CA ALA A 449 -7.51 9.60 28.57
C ALA A 449 -7.67 10.92 27.80
N ALA A 450 -7.88 10.82 26.47
CA ALA A 450 -8.12 12.00 25.65
C ALA A 450 -9.47 12.67 25.98
N ARG A 451 -10.53 11.89 26.26
CA ARG A 451 -11.83 12.40 26.67
C ARG A 451 -11.73 13.21 27.95
N VAL A 452 -11.04 12.69 28.97
CA VAL A 452 -10.85 13.42 30.24
C VAL A 452 -10.19 14.79 30.01
N ARG A 453 -9.16 14.85 29.19
CA ARG A 453 -8.50 16.13 28.83
C ARG A 453 -9.45 17.05 28.06
N ARG A 454 -10.24 16.50 27.13
CA ARG A 454 -11.23 17.26 26.35
C ARG A 454 -12.37 17.79 27.24
N ASP A 455 -12.88 16.99 28.19
CA ASP A 455 -13.91 17.44 29.14
C ASP A 455 -13.44 18.63 30.01
N ALA A 456 -12.18 18.64 30.41
CA ALA A 456 -11.62 19.79 31.09
C ALA A 456 -11.67 21.08 30.23
N MET A 457 -11.39 20.94 28.91
CA MET A 457 -11.51 22.06 27.96
C MET A 457 -12.97 22.46 27.74
N ASN A 458 -13.91 21.53 27.65
CA ASN A 458 -15.35 21.78 27.54
C ASN A 458 -15.87 22.56 28.77
N LYS A 459 -15.42 22.17 29.97
CA LYS A 459 -15.76 22.88 31.20
C LYS A 459 -15.29 24.36 31.18
N GLN A 460 -14.04 24.59 30.74
CA GLN A 460 -13.53 25.95 30.61
C GLN A 460 -14.34 26.77 29.57
N PHE A 461 -14.61 26.14 28.41
CA PHE A 461 -15.38 26.75 27.36
C PHE A 461 -16.79 27.12 27.82
N SER A 462 -17.47 26.25 28.58
CA SER A 462 -18.81 26.53 29.12
C SER A 462 -18.86 27.79 30.01
N GLN A 463 -17.81 28.01 30.81
CA GLN A 463 -17.71 29.20 31.67
C GLN A 463 -17.50 30.47 30.84
N VAL A 464 -16.63 30.42 29.84
CA VAL A 464 -16.37 31.57 28.98
C VAL A 464 -17.56 31.89 28.09
N LEU A 465 -18.25 30.86 27.55
CA LEU A 465 -19.48 31.01 26.80
C LEU A 465 -20.61 31.64 27.62
N ALA A 466 -20.77 31.21 28.88
CA ALA A 466 -21.75 31.80 29.82
C ALA A 466 -21.46 33.27 30.04
N ALA A 467 -20.20 33.64 30.36
CA ALA A 467 -19.81 35.03 30.60
C ALA A 467 -20.01 35.90 29.34
N TRP A 468 -19.65 35.42 28.15
CA TRP A 468 -19.85 36.12 26.89
C TRP A 468 -21.35 36.35 26.60
N ASN A 469 -22.19 35.34 26.81
CA ASN A 469 -23.62 35.44 26.58
C ASN A 469 -24.32 36.38 27.55
N GLN A 470 -23.92 36.35 28.85
CA GLN A 470 -24.41 37.31 29.87
C GLN A 470 -23.91 38.71 29.61
N GLY A 471 -22.72 38.89 29.04
CA GLY A 471 -22.11 40.16 28.68
C GLY A 471 -22.73 40.84 27.45
N GLY A 472 -23.85 40.34 26.93
CA GLY A 472 -24.55 40.91 25.80
C GLY A 472 -24.01 40.50 24.44
N CYS A 473 -23.26 39.42 24.35
CA CYS A 473 -22.73 38.80 23.09
C CYS A 473 -21.92 39.82 22.26
N PRO A 474 -20.84 40.42 22.79
CA PRO A 474 -20.02 41.33 22.02
C PRO A 474 -19.52 40.66 20.71
N GLN A 475 -19.41 41.46 19.65
CA GLN A 475 -18.99 40.97 18.33
C GLN A 475 -17.61 40.35 18.40
N LEU A 476 -17.43 39.23 17.72
CA LEU A 476 -16.20 38.47 17.61
C LEU A 476 -15.62 38.60 16.20
N GLN A 477 -14.31 38.46 16.03
CA GLN A 477 -13.64 38.63 14.72
C GLN A 477 -13.57 37.32 13.94
N SER A 478 -13.26 36.23 14.64
CA SER A 478 -13.00 34.91 14.06
C SER A 478 -14.08 33.87 14.36
N VAL A 479 -15.06 34.22 15.17
CA VAL A 479 -16.18 33.35 15.55
C VAL A 479 -17.49 34.03 15.10
N ILE A 480 -18.23 33.31 14.23
CA ILE A 480 -19.43 33.83 13.59
C ILE A 480 -20.64 33.07 14.13
N PRO A 481 -21.56 33.68 14.85
CA PRO A 481 -22.84 33.07 15.19
C PRO A 481 -23.55 32.53 13.94
N VAL A 482 -24.17 31.36 14.03
CA VAL A 482 -24.77 30.69 12.83
C VAL A 482 -25.77 31.59 12.12
N GLU A 483 -26.54 32.42 12.85
CA GLU A 483 -27.48 33.38 12.29
C GLU A 483 -26.81 34.50 11.47
N GLN A 484 -25.50 34.69 11.59
CA GLN A 484 -24.75 35.70 10.84
C GLN A 484 -23.98 35.10 9.65
N ILE A 485 -23.88 33.77 9.51
CA ILE A 485 -23.09 33.13 8.45
C ILE A 485 -23.55 33.56 7.05
N VAL A 486 -24.85 33.67 6.83
CA VAL A 486 -25.36 34.09 5.51
C VAL A 486 -25.01 35.56 5.21
N ALA A 487 -25.06 36.45 6.21
CA ALA A 487 -24.72 37.85 6.01
C ALA A 487 -23.21 38.12 5.94
N ASP A 488 -22.42 37.51 6.85
CA ASP A 488 -21.02 37.86 7.05
C ASP A 488 -20.06 37.00 6.21
N VAL A 489 -20.54 35.83 5.65
CA VAL A 489 -19.72 34.95 4.85
C VAL A 489 -20.33 34.68 3.49
N LEU A 490 -21.55 34.12 3.43
CA LEU A 490 -22.15 33.72 2.16
C LEU A 490 -22.35 34.89 1.20
N ALA A 491 -22.95 35.98 1.67
CA ALA A 491 -23.25 37.12 0.81
C ALA A 491 -22.00 37.81 0.26
N PRO A 492 -20.91 38.04 1.04
CA PRO A 492 -19.65 38.55 0.52
C PRO A 492 -18.99 37.60 -0.50
N VAL A 493 -18.99 36.27 -0.28
CA VAL A 493 -18.46 35.30 -1.23
C VAL A 493 -19.31 35.28 -2.51
N ALA A 494 -20.64 35.32 -2.39
CA ALA A 494 -21.56 35.33 -3.52
C ALA A 494 -21.51 36.62 -4.34
N ALA A 495 -21.04 37.72 -3.76
CA ALA A 495 -20.78 38.95 -4.50
C ALA A 495 -19.63 38.77 -5.51
N LEU A 496 -18.62 37.97 -5.15
CA LEU A 496 -17.45 37.71 -5.97
C LEU A 496 -17.68 36.59 -7.02
N ALA A 497 -18.34 35.50 -6.65
CA ALA A 497 -18.54 34.35 -7.51
C ALA A 497 -19.85 33.60 -7.17
N PRO A 498 -20.44 32.82 -8.11
CA PRO A 498 -21.56 31.93 -7.81
C PRO A 498 -21.17 30.91 -6.72
N VAL A 499 -22.05 30.70 -5.75
CA VAL A 499 -21.79 29.85 -4.57
C VAL A 499 -22.88 28.79 -4.42
N LEU A 500 -22.47 27.59 -4.05
CA LEU A 500 -23.29 26.57 -3.45
C LEU A 500 -23.06 26.57 -1.94
N LEU A 501 -24.07 26.90 -1.15
CA LEU A 501 -24.05 26.72 0.31
C LEU A 501 -24.46 25.27 0.62
N LEU A 502 -23.55 24.48 1.16
CA LEU A 502 -23.80 23.12 1.63
C LEU A 502 -23.84 23.12 3.16
N VAL A 503 -25.03 23.06 3.73
CA VAL A 503 -25.23 22.92 5.18
C VAL A 503 -25.35 21.42 5.46
N VAL A 504 -24.37 20.87 6.14
CA VAL A 504 -24.35 19.46 6.55
C VAL A 504 -24.83 19.39 7.99
N ASP A 505 -26.03 18.86 8.17
CA ASP A 505 -26.72 18.75 9.47
C ASP A 505 -25.88 17.90 10.45
N GLY A 506 -25.54 18.48 11.61
CA GLY A 506 -24.76 17.83 12.64
C GLY A 506 -23.26 17.69 12.33
N LEU A 507 -22.69 18.39 11.34
CA LEU A 507 -21.28 18.29 10.97
C LEU A 507 -20.36 18.91 12.03
N SER A 508 -19.74 18.07 12.85
CA SER A 508 -18.69 18.49 13.77
C SER A 508 -17.34 18.70 13.07
N PHE A 509 -16.43 19.46 13.68
CA PHE A 509 -15.08 19.69 13.16
C PHE A 509 -14.29 18.40 12.85
N PRO A 510 -14.28 17.36 13.69
CA PRO A 510 -13.54 16.14 13.39
C PRO A 510 -14.03 15.45 12.12
N ILE A 511 -15.35 15.36 11.90
CA ILE A 511 -15.91 14.81 10.66
C ILE A 511 -15.55 15.72 9.46
N TYR A 512 -15.63 17.03 9.63
CA TYR A 512 -15.23 17.96 8.58
C TYR A 512 -13.76 17.78 8.18
N ARG A 513 -12.85 17.58 9.15
CA ARG A 513 -11.42 17.36 8.86
C ARG A 513 -11.20 16.10 8.02
N GLU A 514 -11.90 15.00 8.32
CA GLU A 514 -11.83 13.78 7.52
C GLU A 514 -12.41 13.99 6.12
N LEU A 515 -13.55 14.66 6.02
CA LEU A 515 -14.20 14.97 4.75
C LEU A 515 -13.32 15.89 3.88
N LEU A 516 -12.69 16.90 4.50
CA LEU A 516 -11.80 17.82 3.80
C LEU A 516 -10.55 17.10 3.27
N GLU A 517 -9.94 16.21 4.07
CA GLU A 517 -8.80 15.41 3.62
C GLU A 517 -9.14 14.59 2.38
N ASP A 518 -10.32 13.97 2.34
CA ASP A 518 -10.77 13.21 1.19
C ASP A 518 -11.13 14.12 -0.01
N ALA A 519 -11.81 15.23 0.24
CA ALA A 519 -12.12 16.22 -0.79
C ALA A 519 -10.86 16.78 -1.46
N GLN A 520 -9.79 17.01 -0.68
CA GLN A 520 -8.49 17.45 -1.20
C GLN A 520 -7.85 16.40 -2.12
N ARG A 521 -7.96 15.11 -1.80
CA ARG A 521 -7.51 14.03 -2.70
C ARG A 521 -8.27 14.03 -4.02
N GLN A 522 -9.53 14.48 -4.02
CA GLN A 522 -10.37 14.58 -5.22
C GLN A 522 -10.28 15.94 -5.92
N GLY A 523 -9.34 16.80 -5.49
CA GLY A 523 -8.98 18.05 -6.17
C GLY A 523 -9.74 19.27 -5.68
N TRP A 524 -10.42 19.21 -4.54
CA TRP A 524 -10.98 20.38 -3.86
C TRP A 524 -9.94 21.02 -2.95
N ASN A 525 -9.91 22.34 -2.93
CA ASN A 525 -8.99 23.11 -2.11
C ASN A 525 -9.76 24.17 -1.33
N GLU A 526 -9.40 24.34 -0.06
CA GLU A 526 -9.95 25.40 0.77
C GLU A 526 -9.33 26.73 0.40
N VAL A 527 -10.16 27.78 0.32
CA VAL A 527 -9.76 29.14 0.00
C VAL A 527 -10.29 30.12 1.04
N LEU A 528 -9.54 31.17 1.26
CA LEU A 528 -9.90 32.29 2.13
C LEU A 528 -10.04 33.57 1.32
N PRO A 529 -11.02 34.43 1.60
CA PRO A 529 -11.06 35.79 1.06
C PRO A 529 -9.78 36.56 1.39
N HIS A 530 -9.33 37.44 0.49
CA HIS A 530 -8.22 38.34 0.79
C HIS A 530 -8.51 39.14 2.06
N GLY A 531 -7.51 39.29 2.90
CA GLY A 531 -7.61 40.01 4.20
C GLY A 531 -8.00 39.10 5.39
N ARG A 532 -8.42 37.83 5.18
CA ARG A 532 -8.57 36.85 6.26
C ARG A 532 -7.35 35.93 6.33
N GLU A 533 -6.72 35.82 7.49
CA GLU A 533 -5.55 34.98 7.69
C GLU A 533 -5.93 33.51 7.99
N GLN A 534 -7.11 33.32 8.60
CA GLN A 534 -7.60 32.01 9.04
C GLN A 534 -9.07 31.83 8.70
N ALA A 535 -9.52 30.56 8.59
CA ALA A 535 -10.92 30.24 8.50
C ALA A 535 -11.65 30.63 9.79
N ALA A 536 -12.85 31.18 9.65
CA ALA A 536 -13.72 31.44 10.79
C ALA A 536 -14.38 30.14 11.26
N ALA A 537 -14.74 30.06 12.53
CA ALA A 537 -15.60 29.00 13.04
C ALA A 537 -17.01 29.55 13.28
N GLY A 538 -18.02 28.73 13.01
CA GLY A 538 -19.39 29.03 13.35
C GLY A 538 -19.69 28.69 14.81
N LEU A 539 -20.58 29.45 15.45
CA LEU A 539 -21.07 29.21 16.80
C LEU A 539 -22.57 28.93 16.77
N ALA A 540 -22.97 27.69 17.10
CA ALA A 540 -24.36 27.25 17.14
C ALA A 540 -25.20 28.04 18.14
N THR A 541 -26.52 27.93 18.07
CA THR A 541 -27.44 28.49 19.06
C THR A 541 -27.38 27.77 20.40
N ILE A 542 -27.98 28.36 21.45
CA ILE A 542 -28.09 27.74 22.76
C ILE A 542 -29.57 27.46 23.04
N PRO A 543 -30.02 26.20 23.13
CA PRO A 543 -29.28 24.95 22.90
C PRO A 543 -28.90 24.74 21.42
N SER A 544 -27.92 23.87 21.16
CA SER A 544 -27.42 23.53 19.84
C SER A 544 -28.30 22.49 19.14
N ILE A 545 -29.54 22.88 18.79
CA ILE A 545 -30.53 21.99 18.18
C ILE A 545 -30.96 22.49 16.79
N THR A 546 -31.24 21.53 15.93
CA THR A 546 -31.55 21.76 14.52
C THR A 546 -32.71 22.75 14.29
N GLU A 547 -33.81 22.61 15.03
CA GLU A 547 -35.01 23.47 14.88
C GLU A 547 -34.75 24.95 15.13
N ILE A 548 -33.73 25.26 15.92
CA ILE A 548 -33.36 26.65 16.24
C ILE A 548 -32.15 27.06 15.43
N SER A 549 -31.08 26.27 15.47
CA SER A 549 -29.80 26.65 14.90
C SER A 549 -29.84 26.76 13.37
N ARG A 550 -30.42 25.76 12.70
CA ARG A 550 -30.53 25.77 11.24
C ARG A 550 -31.56 26.79 10.74
N THR A 551 -32.69 26.92 11.43
CA THR A 551 -33.65 27.96 11.07
C THR A 551 -33.06 29.36 11.26
N SER A 552 -32.31 29.58 12.35
CA SER A 552 -31.63 30.86 12.60
C SER A 552 -30.58 31.16 11.52
N LEU A 553 -29.81 30.17 11.10
CA LEU A 553 -28.84 30.29 10.02
C LEU A 553 -29.47 30.79 8.71
N PHE A 554 -30.59 30.20 8.29
CA PHE A 554 -31.24 30.59 7.05
C PHE A 554 -32.08 31.85 7.16
N CYS A 555 -32.60 32.20 8.33
CA CYS A 555 -33.41 33.38 8.53
C CYS A 555 -32.61 34.65 8.94
N GLY A 556 -31.30 34.52 9.28
CA GLY A 556 -30.45 35.62 9.70
C GLY A 556 -30.79 36.21 11.06
N ARG A 557 -31.48 35.50 11.95
CA ARG A 557 -31.86 35.88 13.30
C ARG A 557 -32.21 34.67 14.14
N LEU A 558 -32.09 34.82 15.46
CA LEU A 558 -32.51 33.76 16.37
C LEU A 558 -34.03 33.52 16.27
N ILE A 559 -34.37 32.29 15.82
CA ILE A 559 -35.77 31.89 15.63
C ILE A 559 -35.89 30.38 15.64
N GLN A 560 -36.96 29.86 16.23
CA GLN A 560 -37.37 28.46 16.07
C GLN A 560 -38.27 28.32 14.83
N GLY A 561 -38.10 27.25 14.09
CA GLY A 561 -38.91 26.97 12.94
C GLY A 561 -38.65 25.60 12.31
N GLN A 562 -39.20 25.43 11.12
CA GLN A 562 -39.13 24.20 10.34
C GLN A 562 -38.72 24.52 8.89
N ALA A 563 -38.59 23.49 8.06
CA ALA A 563 -38.13 23.60 6.65
C ALA A 563 -38.86 24.68 5.83
N ALA A 564 -40.15 24.91 6.06
CA ALA A 564 -40.89 25.98 5.38
C ALA A 564 -40.41 27.37 5.76
N ASN A 565 -40.11 27.58 7.06
CA ASN A 565 -39.55 28.83 7.55
C ASN A 565 -38.12 29.05 7.02
N GLU A 566 -37.31 28.00 6.96
CA GLU A 566 -35.96 28.03 6.40
C GLU A 566 -35.98 28.44 4.91
N LYS A 567 -36.82 27.78 4.06
CA LYS A 567 -36.97 28.13 2.63
C LYS A 567 -37.41 29.57 2.44
N SER A 568 -38.46 30.02 3.16
CA SER A 568 -38.96 31.40 3.03
C SER A 568 -37.98 32.43 3.56
N GLY A 569 -37.34 32.17 4.71
CA GLY A 569 -36.34 33.04 5.32
C GLY A 569 -35.14 33.21 4.44
N PHE A 570 -34.59 32.11 3.88
CA PHE A 570 -33.45 32.16 2.97
C PHE A 570 -33.73 32.92 1.69
N ALA A 571 -34.89 32.67 1.06
CA ALA A 571 -35.26 33.34 -0.17
C ALA A 571 -35.46 34.86 0.03
N GLN A 572 -35.78 35.30 1.23
CA GLN A 572 -36.03 36.70 1.60
C GLN A 572 -34.91 37.28 2.47
N HIS A 573 -33.76 36.58 2.61
CA HIS A 573 -32.69 37.00 3.49
C HIS A 573 -32.13 38.41 3.10
N PRO A 574 -32.10 39.40 4.02
CA PRO A 574 -31.76 40.78 3.66
C PRO A 574 -30.41 40.91 2.96
N ALA A 575 -29.40 40.13 3.36
CA ALA A 575 -28.07 40.18 2.76
C ALA A 575 -28.00 39.55 1.36
N LEU A 576 -28.96 38.70 0.96
CA LEU A 576 -28.99 38.05 -0.35
C LEU A 576 -29.83 38.81 -1.39
N ILE A 577 -30.79 39.62 -0.94
CA ILE A 577 -31.67 40.44 -1.81
C ILE A 577 -30.88 41.33 -2.78
N PRO A 578 -29.82 42.03 -2.37
CA PRO A 578 -29.02 42.89 -3.24
C PRO A 578 -28.30 42.12 -4.38
N LEU A 579 -28.10 40.81 -4.20
CA LEU A 579 -27.44 39.96 -5.20
C LEU A 579 -28.37 39.51 -6.33
N VAL A 580 -29.67 39.78 -6.21
CA VAL A 580 -30.71 39.39 -7.18
C VAL A 580 -31.03 40.56 -8.09
N PRO A 581 -30.87 40.45 -9.40
CA PRO A 581 -31.30 41.47 -10.34
C PRO A 581 -32.81 41.73 -10.24
N SER A 582 -33.24 42.98 -10.19
CA SER A 582 -34.62 43.39 -9.90
C SER A 582 -35.67 42.86 -10.87
N ASN A 583 -35.27 42.45 -12.06
CA ASN A 583 -36.15 41.98 -13.12
C ASN A 583 -36.12 40.45 -13.37
N ARG A 584 -35.40 39.68 -12.53
CA ARG A 584 -35.21 38.24 -12.73
C ARG A 584 -35.60 37.43 -11.49
N LEU A 585 -36.84 36.98 -11.42
CA LEU A 585 -37.31 36.08 -10.36
C LEU A 585 -36.59 34.71 -10.34
N SER A 586 -36.11 34.25 -11.52
CA SER A 586 -35.32 33.02 -11.66
C SER A 586 -33.95 33.06 -10.93
N ALA A 587 -33.44 34.28 -10.64
CA ALA A 587 -32.18 34.49 -9.96
C ALA A 587 -32.28 34.47 -8.42
N LYS A 588 -33.48 34.35 -7.84
CA LYS A 588 -33.66 34.29 -6.39
C LYS A 588 -32.92 33.12 -5.75
N PRO A 589 -32.35 33.31 -4.55
CA PRO A 589 -31.77 32.21 -3.78
C PRO A 589 -32.80 31.08 -3.57
N VAL A 590 -32.33 29.85 -3.63
CA VAL A 590 -33.16 28.65 -3.42
C VAL A 590 -32.51 27.74 -2.41
N LEU A 591 -33.36 27.11 -1.59
CA LEU A 591 -32.92 26.15 -0.56
C LEU A 591 -33.61 24.80 -0.81
N PHE A 592 -32.82 23.75 -0.92
CA PHE A 592 -33.26 22.37 -1.05
C PHE A 592 -32.99 21.58 0.23
N HIS A 593 -33.98 20.83 0.67
CA HIS A 593 -33.86 19.89 1.79
C HIS A 593 -33.79 18.45 1.28
N LYS A 594 -33.51 17.51 2.18
CA LYS A 594 -33.38 16.07 1.88
C LYS A 594 -34.45 15.52 0.94
N GLY A 595 -35.71 15.90 1.14
CA GLY A 595 -36.84 15.45 0.29
C GLY A 595 -36.81 16.01 -1.14
N ASP A 596 -36.10 17.10 -1.40
CA ASP A 596 -35.96 17.72 -2.71
C ASP A 596 -34.78 17.16 -3.53
N LEU A 597 -33.87 16.42 -2.88
CA LEU A 597 -32.57 16.06 -3.46
C LEU A 597 -32.65 14.91 -4.47
N THR A 598 -33.57 13.96 -4.28
CA THR A 598 -33.67 12.78 -5.12
C THR A 598 -34.91 12.83 -6.02
N ALA A 599 -34.77 12.38 -7.25
CA ALA A 599 -35.93 12.14 -8.14
C ALA A 599 -36.69 10.93 -7.60
N GLY A 600 -38.03 11.06 -7.47
CA GLY A 600 -38.92 10.09 -6.83
C GLY A 600 -38.68 8.65 -7.31
N GLY A 601 -38.56 7.73 -6.37
CA GLY A 601 -38.68 6.29 -6.56
C GLY A 601 -37.37 5.50 -6.37
N ASP A 602 -36.30 5.79 -7.09
CA ASP A 602 -35.12 4.91 -7.11
C ASP A 602 -33.86 5.46 -6.42
N GLY A 603 -33.88 6.68 -5.91
CA GLY A 603 -32.87 7.25 -4.99
C GLY A 603 -31.40 7.31 -5.44
N ILE A 604 -31.09 7.08 -6.71
CA ILE A 604 -29.71 6.90 -7.20
C ILE A 604 -29.06 8.21 -7.68
N GLY A 605 -29.83 9.26 -7.99
CA GLY A 605 -29.30 10.52 -8.55
C GLY A 605 -29.94 11.77 -7.98
N LEU A 606 -29.31 12.93 -8.20
CA LEU A 606 -29.90 14.23 -7.88
C LEU A 606 -31.10 14.50 -8.77
N SER A 607 -32.14 15.12 -8.18
CA SER A 607 -33.32 15.59 -8.91
C SER A 607 -32.92 16.62 -9.97
N GLU A 608 -33.71 16.67 -11.06
CA GLU A 608 -33.50 17.65 -12.15
C GLU A 608 -33.53 19.08 -11.62
N ALA A 609 -34.49 19.39 -10.76
CA ALA A 609 -34.62 20.71 -10.15
C ALA A 609 -33.37 21.15 -9.38
N VAL A 610 -32.69 20.25 -8.67
CA VAL A 610 -31.45 20.54 -7.97
C VAL A 610 -30.29 20.75 -8.95
N ARG A 611 -30.18 19.90 -9.98
CA ARG A 611 -29.13 20.01 -11.00
C ARG A 611 -29.29 21.31 -11.80
N ASP A 612 -30.51 21.66 -12.21
CA ASP A 612 -30.80 22.90 -12.93
C ASP A 612 -30.50 24.13 -12.08
N ALA A 613 -30.82 24.08 -10.80
CA ALA A 613 -30.52 25.18 -9.90
C ALA A 613 -29.01 25.38 -9.73
N ILE A 614 -28.25 24.27 -9.56
CA ILE A 614 -26.79 24.32 -9.45
C ILE A 614 -26.17 24.77 -10.79
N GLY A 615 -26.66 24.28 -11.93
CA GLY A 615 -26.21 24.63 -13.28
C GLY A 615 -26.56 26.05 -13.72
N SER A 616 -27.52 26.71 -13.05
CA SER A 616 -27.99 28.03 -13.44
C SER A 616 -26.94 29.12 -13.32
N ARG A 617 -26.61 29.80 -14.42
CA ARG A 617 -25.66 30.94 -14.41
C ARG A 617 -26.25 32.22 -13.85
N GLU A 618 -27.56 32.34 -13.85
CA GLU A 618 -28.27 33.54 -13.36
C GLU A 618 -28.39 33.52 -11.84
N ARG A 619 -28.50 32.36 -11.23
CA ARG A 619 -28.67 32.17 -9.79
C ARG A 619 -27.32 32.17 -9.09
N LYS A 620 -27.00 33.25 -8.40
CA LYS A 620 -25.72 33.36 -7.68
C LYS A 620 -25.60 32.43 -6.47
N VAL A 621 -26.73 32.16 -5.78
CA VAL A 621 -26.73 31.41 -4.54
C VAL A 621 -27.71 30.25 -4.62
N VAL A 622 -27.24 29.06 -4.39
CA VAL A 622 -28.02 27.82 -4.17
C VAL A 622 -27.63 27.27 -2.82
N ALA A 623 -28.61 26.86 -2.01
CA ALA A 623 -28.35 26.19 -0.73
C ALA A 623 -28.93 24.78 -0.73
N ILE A 624 -28.22 23.86 -0.09
CA ILE A 624 -28.60 22.48 0.11
C ILE A 624 -28.38 22.12 1.58
N VAL A 625 -29.39 21.52 2.19
CA VAL A 625 -29.27 20.85 3.48
C VAL A 625 -29.04 19.36 3.25
N PHE A 626 -27.96 18.86 3.77
CA PHE A 626 -27.58 17.45 3.71
C PHE A 626 -27.58 16.81 5.11
N ASN A 627 -28.50 15.87 5.35
CA ASN A 627 -28.73 15.27 6.67
C ASN A 627 -27.92 13.99 6.93
N GLY A 628 -27.00 13.61 6.04
CA GLY A 628 -26.36 12.30 6.11
C GLY A 628 -25.54 12.04 7.38
N VAL A 629 -25.05 13.08 8.05
CA VAL A 629 -24.34 12.94 9.33
C VAL A 629 -25.36 12.72 10.46
N ASP A 630 -26.37 13.56 10.58
CA ASP A 630 -27.38 13.43 11.64
C ASP A 630 -28.23 12.16 11.48
N ASP A 631 -28.61 11.77 10.27
CA ASP A 631 -29.31 10.52 9.98
C ASP A 631 -28.50 9.29 10.50
N HIS A 632 -27.17 9.32 10.40
CA HIS A 632 -26.31 8.26 10.88
C HIS A 632 -26.20 8.26 12.41
N LEU A 633 -26.11 9.44 13.01
CA LEU A 633 -26.01 9.60 14.45
C LEU A 633 -27.30 9.25 15.19
N SER A 634 -28.43 9.51 14.56
CA SER A 634 -29.74 9.15 15.12
C SER A 634 -30.06 7.65 15.04
N GLY A 635 -29.33 6.89 14.20
CA GLY A 635 -29.44 5.43 14.08
C GLY A 635 -28.87 4.68 15.26
N SER A 636 -29.16 3.36 15.33
CA SER A 636 -28.62 2.45 16.35
C SER A 636 -27.50 1.54 15.82
N ASP A 637 -27.17 1.59 14.53
CA ASP A 637 -26.31 0.66 13.83
C ASP A 637 -24.96 1.29 13.43
N GLN A 638 -23.88 0.77 14.00
CA GLN A 638 -22.48 0.91 13.61
C GLN A 638 -21.79 2.28 13.73
N LEU A 639 -21.02 2.44 14.79
CA LEU A 639 -20.10 3.55 15.08
C LEU A 639 -18.80 3.56 14.24
N ASN A 640 -18.63 2.64 13.30
CA ASN A 640 -17.34 2.44 12.59
C ASN A 640 -17.34 2.99 11.16
N GLN A 641 -18.00 4.11 10.93
CA GLN A 641 -18.06 4.73 9.58
C GLN A 641 -16.90 5.66 9.32
N ARG A 642 -16.36 5.60 8.11
CA ARG A 642 -15.51 6.64 7.55
C ARG A 642 -16.39 7.76 6.99
N TRP A 643 -15.90 8.99 7.09
CA TRP A 643 -16.60 10.16 6.60
C TRP A 643 -15.92 10.68 5.32
N THR A 644 -16.01 9.88 4.24
CA THR A 644 -15.47 10.25 2.94
C THR A 644 -16.58 10.70 1.99
N LEU A 645 -16.21 11.32 0.89
CA LEU A 645 -17.18 11.72 -0.15
C LEU A 645 -17.89 10.52 -0.78
N ASP A 646 -17.27 9.34 -0.76
CA ASP A 646 -17.86 8.11 -1.27
C ASP A 646 -18.85 7.48 -0.27
N ASP A 647 -18.59 7.61 1.03
CA ASP A 647 -19.45 7.06 2.08
C ASP A 647 -20.72 7.90 2.30
N LEU A 648 -20.62 9.22 2.08
CA LEU A 648 -21.77 10.14 2.19
C LEU A 648 -22.51 10.24 0.87
N ARG A 649 -23.60 9.44 0.73
CA ARG A 649 -24.44 9.44 -0.48
C ARG A 649 -24.87 10.87 -0.84
N LEU A 650 -24.87 11.21 -2.12
CA LEU A 650 -25.25 12.49 -2.73
C LEU A 650 -24.24 13.64 -2.55
N ILE A 651 -23.32 13.65 -1.58
CA ILE A 651 -22.32 14.73 -1.49
C ILE A 651 -21.46 14.78 -2.75
N LYS A 652 -20.98 13.62 -3.22
CA LYS A 652 -20.14 13.55 -4.42
C LYS A 652 -20.85 14.04 -5.69
N PRO A 653 -22.11 13.61 -5.98
CA PRO A 653 -22.88 14.20 -7.06
C PRO A 653 -23.12 15.71 -6.92
N ILE A 654 -23.42 16.22 -5.72
CA ILE A 654 -23.60 17.64 -5.45
C ILE A 654 -22.33 18.42 -5.79
N LEU A 655 -21.18 17.95 -5.30
CA LEU A 655 -19.88 18.55 -5.57
C LEU A 655 -19.49 18.47 -7.05
N TYR A 656 -19.82 17.37 -7.72
CA TYR A 656 -19.60 17.21 -9.16
C TYR A 656 -20.37 18.25 -9.97
N GLU A 657 -21.66 18.45 -9.69
CA GLU A 657 -22.47 19.48 -10.35
C GLU A 657 -21.98 20.90 -10.05
N ALA A 658 -21.57 21.17 -8.80
CA ALA A 658 -20.98 22.46 -8.42
C ALA A 658 -19.68 22.73 -9.18
N ARG A 659 -18.82 21.72 -9.35
CA ARG A 659 -17.59 21.82 -10.16
C ARG A 659 -17.91 22.14 -11.62
N ASN A 660 -18.85 21.41 -12.22
CA ASN A 660 -19.23 21.62 -13.61
C ASN A 660 -19.82 23.01 -13.84
N ALA A 661 -20.56 23.54 -12.86
CA ALA A 661 -21.12 24.87 -12.91
C ALA A 661 -20.11 25.99 -12.55
N GLY A 662 -18.88 25.64 -12.16
CA GLY A 662 -17.85 26.59 -11.75
C GLY A 662 -18.19 27.33 -10.44
N ARG A 663 -18.97 26.71 -9.54
CA ARG A 663 -19.36 27.30 -8.27
C ARG A 663 -18.32 27.09 -7.20
N LEU A 664 -18.13 28.11 -6.36
CA LEU A 664 -17.53 27.92 -5.04
C LEU A 664 -18.50 27.12 -4.15
N VAL A 665 -17.97 26.30 -3.28
CA VAL A 665 -18.78 25.53 -2.32
C VAL A 665 -18.47 26.03 -0.92
N LEU A 666 -19.44 26.68 -0.28
CA LEU A 666 -19.36 27.03 1.14
C LEU A 666 -19.95 25.87 1.96
N ILE A 667 -19.11 25.17 2.69
CA ILE A 667 -19.51 24.10 3.61
C ILE A 667 -19.61 24.67 5.03
N THR A 668 -20.72 24.39 5.69
CA THR A 668 -20.94 24.70 7.10
C THR A 668 -21.93 23.71 7.72
N ALA A 669 -22.25 23.91 8.99
CA ALA A 669 -23.29 23.19 9.72
C ALA A 669 -24.13 24.12 10.55
N ASP A 670 -25.22 23.62 11.03
CA ASP A 670 -26.07 24.30 12.02
C ASP A 670 -25.61 24.04 13.46
N HIS A 671 -25.13 22.85 13.76
CA HIS A 671 -24.48 22.44 15.01
C HIS A 671 -23.54 21.25 14.75
N GLY A 672 -22.71 20.91 15.73
CA GLY A 672 -21.97 19.65 15.74
C GLY A 672 -22.65 18.61 16.64
N HIS A 673 -21.86 17.63 17.12
CA HIS A 673 -22.39 16.54 17.94
C HIS A 673 -21.29 15.92 18.82
N VAL A 674 -21.71 15.17 19.84
CA VAL A 674 -20.89 14.23 20.61
C VAL A 674 -21.33 12.81 20.33
N ILE A 675 -20.38 11.87 20.36
CA ILE A 675 -20.65 10.45 20.13
C ILE A 675 -21.05 9.78 21.45
N ASP A 676 -21.91 8.75 21.39
CA ASP A 676 -22.29 7.93 22.56
C ASP A 676 -21.10 7.09 23.05
N GLU A 677 -20.29 7.69 23.90
CA GLU A 677 -19.16 7.04 24.54
C GLU A 677 -19.28 7.09 26.04
N ALA A 678 -19.66 5.96 26.66
CA ALA A 678 -19.87 5.84 28.09
C ALA A 678 -20.88 6.88 28.66
N THR A 679 -21.90 7.27 27.90
CA THR A 679 -22.90 8.23 28.32
C THR A 679 -23.79 7.67 29.40
N HIS A 680 -24.20 8.53 30.35
CA HIS A 680 -25.13 8.23 31.41
C HIS A 680 -26.28 9.20 31.41
N VAL A 681 -27.41 8.76 32.02
CA VAL A 681 -28.60 9.61 32.23
C VAL A 681 -28.54 10.22 33.62
N LEU A 682 -28.85 11.50 33.76
CA LEU A 682 -28.87 12.18 35.04
C LEU A 682 -29.94 11.57 35.94
N ALA A 683 -29.53 11.11 37.14
CA ALA A 683 -30.45 10.58 38.11
C ALA A 683 -31.45 11.66 38.61
N GLY A 684 -32.75 11.35 38.63
CA GLY A 684 -33.81 12.26 39.11
C GLY A 684 -34.42 13.14 38.01
N VAL A 685 -33.97 13.08 36.79
CA VAL A 685 -34.69 13.57 35.60
C VAL A 685 -35.54 12.40 35.11
N ASN A 686 -36.84 12.51 35.17
CA ASN A 686 -37.79 11.44 34.79
C ASN A 686 -37.48 10.95 33.36
N ASP A 687 -37.31 9.66 33.19
CA ASP A 687 -37.04 8.96 31.92
C ASP A 687 -38.25 8.91 30.94
N GLY A 688 -39.22 9.76 31.13
CA GLY A 688 -40.39 9.90 30.25
C GLY A 688 -41.40 8.73 30.30
N THR A 689 -41.28 7.83 31.30
CA THR A 689 -42.25 6.75 31.46
C THR A 689 -43.64 7.27 31.93
N ASP A 690 -43.70 8.48 32.48
CA ASP A 690 -44.96 9.17 32.80
C ASP A 690 -45.39 10.11 31.67
N LYS A 691 -46.11 9.56 30.69
CA LYS A 691 -46.67 10.25 29.53
C LYS A 691 -47.56 11.46 29.87
N ALA A 692 -47.98 11.62 31.09
CA ALA A 692 -48.79 12.75 31.56
C ALA A 692 -47.94 13.97 31.91
N SER A 693 -46.72 13.79 32.45
CA SER A 693 -45.81 14.88 32.81
C SER A 693 -45.05 15.47 31.60
N ALA A 694 -44.86 14.68 30.56
CA ALA A 694 -44.13 15.11 29.33
C ALA A 694 -44.89 16.13 28.46
N LYS A 695 -46.13 16.49 28.77
CA LYS A 695 -46.96 17.39 27.97
C LYS A 695 -47.00 18.84 28.47
N SER A 696 -46.40 19.16 29.63
CA SER A 696 -46.35 20.54 30.07
C SER A 696 -45.07 21.21 29.59
N ALA A 697 -45.18 22.41 29.05
CA ALA A 697 -44.02 23.21 28.58
C ALA A 697 -42.96 23.45 29.70
N GLU A 698 -43.33 23.20 30.94
CA GLU A 698 -42.45 23.34 32.11
C GLU A 698 -41.42 22.22 32.23
N PHE A 699 -41.71 21.02 31.67
CA PHE A 699 -40.82 19.84 31.69
C PHE A 699 -40.22 19.53 30.33
N ALA A 700 -40.11 20.50 29.43
CA ALA A 700 -39.54 20.30 28.11
C ALA A 700 -38.06 19.95 28.23
N MET A 701 -37.65 18.89 27.56
CA MET A 701 -36.26 18.46 27.45
C MET A 701 -35.99 17.79 26.11
N GLY A 702 -34.76 17.87 25.67
CA GLY A 702 -34.22 17.15 24.51
C GLY A 702 -33.17 16.15 24.92
N ASP A 703 -32.40 15.71 23.97
CA ASP A 703 -31.32 14.74 24.23
C ASP A 703 -30.25 15.32 25.19
N ARG A 704 -29.92 16.62 25.03
CA ARG A 704 -28.86 17.29 25.82
C ARG A 704 -29.23 18.74 26.22
N TRP A 705 -30.49 19.01 26.41
CA TRP A 705 -30.98 20.27 27.00
C TRP A 705 -32.23 20.03 27.83
N ARG A 706 -32.45 20.84 28.87
CA ARG A 706 -33.66 20.78 29.67
C ARG A 706 -34.04 22.14 30.25
N ASN A 707 -35.28 22.34 30.58
CA ASN A 707 -35.73 23.47 31.38
C ASN A 707 -35.22 23.36 32.81
N LEU A 708 -35.17 24.50 33.54
CA LEU A 708 -34.71 24.55 34.95
C LEU A 708 -35.76 24.01 35.95
N THR A 709 -36.62 23.11 35.56
CA THR A 709 -37.67 22.61 36.46
C THR A 709 -37.29 21.24 37.07
N GLY A 710 -37.50 21.11 38.36
CA GLY A 710 -37.52 19.85 39.13
C GLY A 710 -36.18 19.33 39.63
N ALA A 711 -35.09 19.49 38.95
CA ALA A 711 -33.79 18.97 39.40
C ALA A 711 -32.73 20.09 39.50
N PRO A 712 -31.88 20.09 40.52
CA PRO A 712 -30.80 21.06 40.63
C PRO A 712 -29.80 20.89 39.47
N VAL A 713 -29.08 21.95 39.13
CA VAL A 713 -28.01 21.90 38.12
C VAL A 713 -26.86 21.04 38.64
N SER A 714 -26.52 20.00 37.96
CA SER A 714 -25.42 19.09 38.32
C SER A 714 -24.04 19.67 38.03
N ALA A 715 -22.99 19.00 38.49
CA ALA A 715 -21.61 19.42 38.24
C ALA A 715 -21.20 19.35 36.74
N GLU A 716 -21.91 18.58 35.93
CA GLU A 716 -21.69 18.40 34.49
C GLU A 716 -22.57 19.29 33.62
N GLU A 717 -23.41 20.09 34.22
CA GLU A 717 -24.35 21.02 33.59
C GLU A 717 -23.99 22.49 33.88
N VAL A 718 -24.58 23.36 33.10
CA VAL A 718 -24.60 24.80 33.37
C VAL A 718 -25.96 25.39 33.00
N LEU A 719 -26.42 26.31 33.81
CA LEU A 719 -27.58 27.15 33.51
C LEU A 719 -27.13 28.35 32.68
N LEU A 720 -27.64 28.46 31.46
CA LEU A 720 -27.39 29.59 30.58
C LEU A 720 -28.63 30.46 30.46
N SER A 721 -28.39 31.77 30.47
CA SER A 721 -29.43 32.81 30.24
C SER A 721 -28.78 33.94 29.42
N GLY A 722 -29.54 34.62 28.58
CA GLY A 722 -29.05 35.76 27.80
C GLY A 722 -29.57 35.82 26.38
N GLY A 723 -29.03 36.73 25.59
CA GLY A 723 -29.55 37.12 24.29
C GLY A 723 -29.51 36.02 23.21
N ARG A 724 -28.61 35.04 23.33
CA ARG A 724 -28.50 33.90 22.37
C ARG A 724 -29.08 32.59 22.90
N VAL A 725 -29.80 32.66 24.05
CA VAL A 725 -30.53 31.48 24.54
C VAL A 725 -31.98 31.56 24.03
N LEU A 726 -32.36 30.50 23.30
CA LEU A 726 -33.74 30.33 22.85
C LEU A 726 -34.12 28.88 23.07
N ALA A 727 -34.73 28.55 24.20
CA ALA A 727 -35.23 27.23 24.45
C ALA A 727 -36.51 26.97 23.60
N PRO A 728 -36.80 25.72 23.20
CA PRO A 728 -38.05 25.38 22.48
C PRO A 728 -39.32 25.78 23.25
N SER A 729 -39.25 25.94 24.55
CA SER A 729 -40.32 26.48 25.40
C SER A 729 -40.51 28.00 25.25
N GLY A 730 -39.69 28.70 24.47
CA GLY A 730 -39.66 30.15 24.36
C GLY A 730 -38.97 30.86 25.53
N GLN A 731 -38.41 30.15 26.48
CA GLN A 731 -37.66 30.69 27.59
C GLN A 731 -36.26 31.13 27.16
N GLN A 732 -35.77 32.23 27.71
CA GLN A 732 -34.39 32.75 27.54
C GLN A 732 -33.41 32.18 28.55
N GLN A 733 -33.69 30.99 29.06
CA GLN A 733 -32.83 30.23 29.95
C GLN A 733 -32.97 28.74 29.68
N VAL A 734 -31.87 28.03 29.84
CA VAL A 734 -31.81 26.58 29.60
C VAL A 734 -30.69 25.94 30.41
N VAL A 735 -30.90 24.71 30.87
CA VAL A 735 -29.86 23.90 31.50
C VAL A 735 -29.31 22.97 30.43
N VAL A 736 -28.00 23.00 30.23
CA VAL A 736 -27.30 22.21 29.19
C VAL A 736 -26.03 21.58 29.76
N PRO A 737 -25.68 20.34 29.33
CA PRO A 737 -24.43 19.74 29.73
C PRO A 737 -23.26 20.29 28.91
N TRP A 738 -22.13 20.46 29.59
CA TRP A 738 -20.83 20.72 28.98
C TRP A 738 -20.01 19.40 28.81
N SER A 739 -20.26 18.40 29.68
CA SER A 739 -19.61 17.09 29.62
C SER A 739 -20.15 16.27 28.45
N GLU A 740 -19.28 15.57 27.77
CA GLU A 740 -19.67 14.67 26.65
C GLU A 740 -20.50 13.48 27.15
N THR A 741 -20.37 13.09 28.40
CA THR A 741 -20.94 11.86 28.96
C THR A 741 -22.37 11.96 29.49
N LEU A 742 -22.90 13.18 29.65
CA LEU A 742 -24.25 13.40 30.18
C LEU A 742 -25.30 13.51 29.08
N ARG A 743 -26.36 12.77 29.17
CA ARG A 743 -27.55 12.86 28.30
C ARG A 743 -28.84 12.80 29.10
N TYR A 744 -29.93 13.23 28.50
CA TYR A 744 -31.28 13.11 29.10
C TYR A 744 -32.18 12.16 28.29
N GLY A 745 -31.97 12.08 26.99
CA GLY A 745 -32.75 11.25 26.06
C GLY A 745 -32.37 9.76 26.07
N SER A 746 -33.05 8.98 25.23
CA SER A 746 -32.74 7.59 24.97
C SER A 746 -31.38 7.41 24.31
N ARG A 747 -30.83 6.19 24.34
CA ARG A 747 -29.54 5.88 23.75
C ARG A 747 -29.59 5.96 22.22
N LYS A 748 -28.63 6.68 21.63
CA LYS A 748 -28.39 6.88 20.19
C LYS A 748 -26.89 6.76 19.91
N ASN A 749 -26.46 6.78 18.65
CA ASN A 749 -25.05 6.80 18.29
C ASN A 749 -24.35 8.13 18.63
N GLY A 750 -25.09 9.22 18.61
CA GLY A 750 -24.60 10.55 18.98
C GLY A 750 -25.71 11.48 19.41
N TYR A 751 -25.32 12.61 19.99
CA TYR A 751 -26.22 13.59 20.58
C TYR A 751 -25.79 15.00 20.25
N HIS A 752 -26.77 15.92 20.28
CA HIS A 752 -26.58 17.34 20.17
C HIS A 752 -27.56 18.09 21.09
N GLY A 753 -27.36 19.35 21.26
CA GLY A 753 -28.22 20.20 22.16
C GLY A 753 -27.48 20.70 23.39
N GLY A 754 -26.29 20.15 23.71
CA GLY A 754 -25.40 20.61 24.76
C GLY A 754 -24.52 21.77 24.32
N ILE A 755 -23.55 22.10 25.17
CA ILE A 755 -22.58 23.18 24.91
C ILE A 755 -21.13 22.71 24.94
N SER A 756 -20.85 21.46 24.66
CA SER A 756 -19.46 21.06 24.41
C SER A 756 -18.89 21.78 23.18
N LEU A 757 -17.59 21.91 23.08
CA LEU A 757 -16.92 22.47 21.90
C LEU A 757 -17.32 21.74 20.62
N GLN A 758 -17.52 20.42 20.73
CA GLN A 758 -17.90 19.56 19.60
C GLN A 758 -19.31 19.84 19.09
N GLU A 759 -20.24 20.26 19.96
CA GLU A 759 -21.64 20.59 19.61
C GLU A 759 -21.80 22.04 19.15
N MET A 760 -21.10 22.95 19.82
CA MET A 760 -21.28 24.38 19.62
C MET A 760 -20.51 24.92 18.42
N LEU A 761 -19.37 24.30 18.06
CA LEU A 761 -18.53 24.85 17.02
C LEU A 761 -18.71 24.07 15.71
N VAL A 762 -18.94 24.84 14.65
CA VAL A 762 -19.12 24.29 13.30
C VAL A 762 -18.09 24.87 12.33
N PRO A 763 -17.65 24.09 11.33
CA PRO A 763 -16.73 24.57 10.30
C PRO A 763 -17.41 25.61 9.40
N ILE A 764 -16.63 26.58 8.91
CA ILE A 764 -17.01 27.50 7.83
C ILE A 764 -15.88 27.46 6.81
N ALA A 765 -16.07 26.79 5.68
CA ALA A 765 -15.03 26.59 4.70
C ALA A 765 -15.53 26.86 3.29
N VAL A 766 -14.75 27.59 2.50
CA VAL A 766 -15.01 27.83 1.08
C VAL A 766 -14.09 26.93 0.27
N LEU A 767 -14.66 26.04 -0.52
CA LEU A 767 -13.93 25.10 -1.37
C LEU A 767 -14.01 25.52 -2.83
N THR A 768 -12.91 25.28 -3.55
CA THR A 768 -12.81 25.46 -4.98
C THR A 768 -12.09 24.31 -5.64
N THR A 769 -12.31 24.15 -6.95
CA THR A 769 -11.50 23.27 -7.79
C THR A 769 -10.73 24.11 -8.80
N GLY A 770 -9.51 23.74 -9.11
CA GLY A 770 -8.73 24.44 -10.13
C GLY A 770 -7.28 24.64 -9.73
N GLY A 771 -6.44 25.02 -10.69
CA GLY A 771 -5.00 25.22 -10.50
C GLY A 771 -4.61 26.60 -9.95
N SER A 772 -5.56 27.53 -9.80
CA SER A 772 -5.36 28.87 -9.21
C SER A 772 -6.53 29.23 -8.31
N ALA A 773 -6.26 29.99 -7.26
CA ALA A 773 -7.32 30.53 -6.42
C ALA A 773 -8.18 31.51 -7.27
N PRO A 774 -9.51 31.54 -7.05
CA PRO A 774 -10.38 32.52 -7.71
C PRO A 774 -9.98 33.95 -7.34
N GLU A 775 -10.39 34.89 -8.20
CA GLU A 775 -10.17 36.32 -7.93
C GLU A 775 -10.80 36.73 -6.58
N GLY A 776 -10.09 37.48 -5.78
CA GLY A 776 -10.50 37.87 -4.43
C GLY A 776 -10.22 36.84 -3.34
N PHE A 777 -9.64 35.66 -3.68
CA PHE A 777 -9.32 34.58 -2.75
C PHE A 777 -7.86 34.19 -2.80
N ARG A 778 -7.39 33.59 -1.71
CA ARG A 778 -6.13 32.85 -1.63
C ARG A 778 -6.37 31.45 -1.10
N TYR A 779 -5.48 30.53 -1.36
CA TYR A 779 -5.57 29.19 -0.74
C TYR A 779 -5.39 29.31 0.78
N ALA A 780 -6.20 28.57 1.51
CA ALA A 780 -6.04 28.46 2.96
C ALA A 780 -4.69 27.80 3.28
N PRO A 781 -3.95 28.34 4.27
CA PRO A 781 -2.72 27.69 4.71
C PRO A 781 -3.06 26.31 5.32
N SER A 782 -2.23 25.32 5.04
CA SER A 782 -2.36 24.01 5.69
C SER A 782 -1.75 24.09 7.10
N ALA A 783 -2.55 24.53 8.06
CA ALA A 783 -2.14 24.64 9.46
C ALA A 783 -2.46 23.32 10.20
N LEU A 784 -1.60 22.29 10.03
CA LEU A 784 -1.68 21.08 10.83
C LEU A 784 -0.99 21.31 12.19
N PRO A 785 -1.53 20.79 13.30
CA PRO A 785 -0.85 20.82 14.58
C PRO A 785 0.53 20.15 14.49
N ALA A 786 1.52 20.66 15.20
CA ALA A 786 2.88 20.11 15.16
C ALA A 786 2.96 18.63 15.56
N TRP A 787 2.04 18.16 16.38
CA TRP A 787 1.95 16.74 16.78
C TRP A 787 1.25 15.85 15.74
N TRP A 788 0.57 16.42 14.74
CA TRP A 788 -0.17 15.67 13.73
C TRP A 788 0.74 15.01 12.71
N ASP A 789 1.83 15.65 12.32
CA ASP A 789 2.76 15.13 11.31
C ASP A 789 3.64 14.02 11.89
N LEU A 790 3.44 12.78 11.45
CA LEU A 790 4.23 11.62 11.84
C LEU A 790 5.53 11.48 11.03
N ALA A 791 5.69 12.20 9.92
CA ALA A 791 6.87 12.11 9.06
C ALA A 791 8.15 12.64 9.74
N VAL A 792 8.00 13.49 10.75
CA VAL A 792 9.13 14.04 11.55
C VAL A 792 9.87 12.97 12.36
N LEU A 793 9.30 11.76 12.49
CA LEU A 793 9.83 10.69 13.36
C LEU A 793 10.82 9.75 12.67
N VAL A 794 11.04 9.90 11.38
CA VAL A 794 12.03 9.10 10.63
C VAL A 794 13.42 9.72 10.79
N ARG A 795 13.94 9.81 12.01
CA ARG A 795 15.39 9.91 12.23
C ARG A 795 15.94 8.48 12.30
N PRO A 796 16.94 8.11 11.49
CA PRO A 796 17.58 6.81 11.65
C PRO A 796 18.18 6.75 13.05
N THR A 797 17.84 5.71 13.79
CA THR A 797 18.31 5.39 15.16
C THR A 797 19.81 5.04 15.13
N GLN A 798 20.68 6.00 14.83
CA GLN A 798 22.13 5.84 15.00
C GLN A 798 22.67 6.53 16.27
N GLU A 799 21.86 7.30 16.99
CA GLU A 799 22.34 8.05 18.18
C GLU A 799 21.98 7.43 19.54
N LEU A 800 21.18 6.37 19.60
CA LEU A 800 20.83 5.74 20.90
C LEU A 800 21.77 4.61 21.35
N ALA A 801 22.79 4.27 20.56
CA ALA A 801 23.82 3.31 20.98
C ALA A 801 24.99 3.93 21.75
N GLY A 802 25.06 5.25 21.90
CA GLY A 802 26.19 5.98 22.50
C GLY A 802 26.03 6.43 23.94
N SER A 803 24.87 6.27 24.58
CA SER A 803 24.56 6.93 25.88
C SER A 803 24.56 6.03 27.11
N GLN A 804 24.99 4.78 27.02
CA GLN A 804 25.16 3.93 28.21
C GLN A 804 26.51 3.24 28.19
N ALA A 805 27.56 3.91 28.55
CA ALA A 805 28.75 3.39 29.25
C ALA A 805 29.81 4.49 29.42
N ARG A 806 29.63 5.37 30.40
CA ARG A 806 30.74 6.06 31.04
C ARG A 806 30.69 5.76 32.53
N LEU A 807 31.12 4.55 32.87
CA LEU A 807 31.66 4.28 34.20
C LEU A 807 33.14 4.59 34.15
N LYS A 808 33.55 5.43 35.05
CA LYS A 808 34.93 5.88 35.28
C LYS A 808 35.82 4.71 35.65
N GLU A 809 36.94 4.54 34.97
CA GLU A 809 38.13 3.85 35.50
C GLU A 809 39.35 4.79 35.50
N PRO A 810 40.24 4.63 36.47
CA PRO A 810 41.27 5.63 36.79
C PRO A 810 42.52 5.51 35.92
N ALA A 811 43.15 6.67 35.71
CA ALA A 811 44.37 6.88 34.95
C ALA A 811 45.54 5.98 35.37
N LYS A 812 46.20 5.30 34.43
CA LYS A 812 47.60 4.84 34.58
C LYS A 812 48.47 5.33 33.43
N LYS A 813 49.65 5.77 33.87
CA LYS A 813 50.69 6.51 33.16
C LYS A 813 51.27 5.84 31.94
N ALA A 814 51.62 6.68 30.96
CA ALA A 814 52.37 6.38 29.75
C ALA A 814 53.80 5.86 30.03
N LYS A 815 54.28 4.94 29.17
CA LYS A 815 55.68 4.70 28.88
C LYS A 815 55.85 4.52 27.36
N ALA A 816 56.82 5.25 26.83
CA ALA A 816 57.18 5.39 25.44
C ALA A 816 57.99 4.19 24.87
N PRO A 817 58.28 4.15 23.57
CA PRO A 817 58.37 2.95 22.75
C PRO A 817 59.78 2.40 22.58
N SER A 818 59.89 1.12 22.20
CA SER A 818 61.11 0.50 21.68
C SER A 818 60.87 -0.17 20.34
N ALA A 819 61.81 0.09 19.44
CA ALA A 819 61.83 -0.33 18.05
C ALA A 819 62.32 -1.79 17.83
N ALA A 820 62.03 -2.28 16.66
CA ALA A 820 62.47 -3.50 15.94
C ALA A 820 61.37 -4.57 15.86
N ASP A 821 60.95 -5.01 14.69
CA ASP A 821 61.63 -5.57 13.56
C ASP A 821 60.78 -5.66 12.30
N THR A 822 61.41 -5.34 11.27
CA THR A 822 61.38 -5.51 9.84
C THR A 822 60.73 -6.76 9.26
N LEU A 823 60.09 -6.54 8.08
CA LEU A 823 59.90 -7.47 6.93
C LEU A 823 58.76 -8.45 6.95
N GLN A 824 57.72 -8.08 6.18
CA GLN A 824 57.22 -8.89 5.05
C GLN A 824 56.24 -8.07 4.23
N HIS A 825 56.56 -7.86 2.96
CA HIS A 825 55.69 -7.27 1.94
C HIS A 825 54.59 -8.23 1.52
N PRO A 826 53.34 -7.82 1.38
CA PRO A 826 52.38 -8.48 0.50
C PRO A 826 52.38 -7.80 -0.85
N LEU A 827 52.49 -8.62 -1.86
CA LEU A 827 52.39 -8.32 -3.28
C LEU A 827 50.92 -8.10 -3.67
N PHE A 828 50.47 -6.91 -3.68
CA PHE A 828 49.34 -6.37 -4.47
C PHE A 828 48.88 -5.05 -3.80
N GLU A 829 49.24 -3.97 -4.42
CA GLU A 829 48.70 -2.64 -4.13
C GLU A 829 47.28 -2.53 -4.68
N LEU A 830 46.33 -2.25 -3.83
CA LEU A 830 45.04 -1.66 -4.18
C LEU A 830 45.14 -0.13 -4.02
N PRO A 831 44.67 0.67 -4.97
CA PRO A 831 44.83 2.11 -4.89
C PRO A 831 43.94 2.74 -3.84
N GLY A 832 44.56 3.52 -2.99
CA GLY A 832 44.16 4.72 -2.33
C GLY A 832 42.79 4.77 -1.66
N ALA A 833 42.74 4.36 -0.37
CA ALA A 833 41.73 4.94 0.53
C ALA A 833 42.31 6.24 1.10
N GLU A 834 41.87 7.38 0.57
CA GLU A 834 42.10 8.67 1.21
C GLU A 834 41.30 8.74 2.50
N THR A 835 42.01 8.97 3.56
CA THR A 835 41.53 9.27 4.92
C THR A 835 40.57 10.45 4.86
N ALA A 836 39.27 10.19 5.05
CA ALA A 836 38.30 11.23 5.32
C ALA A 836 38.56 11.81 6.73
N GLN A 837 39.09 13.03 6.75
CA GLN A 837 39.11 13.85 7.94
C GLN A 837 37.70 14.09 8.46
N GLN A 838 37.47 13.77 9.71
CA GLN A 838 36.26 14.14 10.43
C GLN A 838 36.08 15.67 10.41
N LYS A 839 35.07 16.14 9.69
CA LYS A 839 34.54 17.50 9.85
C LYS A 839 33.57 17.55 11.03
N GLN A 840 33.80 18.49 11.90
CA GLN A 840 32.96 18.84 13.03
C GLN A 840 31.54 19.24 12.56
N PRO A 841 30.48 18.98 13.36
CA PRO A 841 29.11 19.35 13.01
C PRO A 841 28.90 20.86 13.24
N GLY A 842 28.57 21.57 12.18
CA GLY A 842 28.19 22.97 12.30
C GLY A 842 28.45 23.84 11.09
N GLN A 843 27.92 23.46 9.91
CA GLN A 843 27.60 24.40 8.85
C GLN A 843 26.57 23.79 7.91
N PRO A 844 25.52 24.48 7.47
CA PRO A 844 24.56 23.93 6.53
C PRO A 844 25.23 23.73 5.17
N ASP A 845 25.06 22.55 4.63
CA ASP A 845 25.51 22.12 3.28
C ASP A 845 24.66 22.86 2.21
N SER A 846 24.90 24.18 2.06
CA SER A 846 24.04 25.04 1.21
C SER A 846 24.44 25.05 -0.27
N ASP A 847 25.47 24.33 -0.69
CA ASP A 847 26.03 24.53 -2.04
C ASP A 847 25.87 23.35 -3.02
N TRP A 848 25.43 22.19 -2.58
CA TRP A 848 25.30 21.04 -3.47
C TRP A 848 24.15 21.18 -4.48
N ILE A 849 23.07 21.85 -4.09
CA ILE A 849 21.91 22.09 -4.96
C ILE A 849 22.31 23.04 -6.10
N ALA A 850 23.09 24.08 -5.77
CA ALA A 850 23.65 24.96 -6.79
C ALA A 850 24.56 24.17 -7.76
N GLY A 851 25.40 23.28 -7.25
CA GLY A 851 26.23 22.40 -8.06
C GLY A 851 25.44 21.48 -8.98
N LEU A 852 24.30 20.93 -8.49
CA LEU A 852 23.40 20.11 -9.27
C LEU A 852 22.80 20.88 -10.45
N LEU A 853 22.27 22.07 -10.19
CA LEU A 853 21.56 22.88 -11.21
C LEU A 853 22.49 23.33 -12.36
N VAL A 854 23.79 23.43 -12.11
CA VAL A 854 24.79 23.76 -13.13
C VAL A 854 25.49 22.53 -13.71
N SER A 855 25.17 21.31 -13.26
CA SER A 855 25.79 20.08 -13.76
C SER A 855 25.43 19.86 -15.25
N SER A 856 26.38 19.35 -16.02
CA SER A 856 26.17 19.07 -17.46
C SER A 856 25.01 18.08 -17.69
N VAL A 857 24.82 17.12 -16.77
CA VAL A 857 23.74 16.14 -16.84
C VAL A 857 22.38 16.82 -16.63
N PHE A 858 22.24 17.70 -15.64
CA PHE A 858 20.98 18.42 -15.39
C PHE A 858 20.63 19.36 -16.56
N VAL A 859 21.60 20.08 -17.09
CA VAL A 859 21.41 20.99 -18.24
C VAL A 859 20.97 20.20 -19.47
N SER A 860 21.59 19.04 -19.73
CA SER A 860 21.21 18.16 -20.84
C SER A 860 19.79 17.62 -20.67
N GLN A 861 19.44 17.14 -19.48
CA GLN A 861 18.09 16.65 -19.19
C GLN A 861 17.02 17.74 -19.36
N LYS A 862 17.33 18.97 -18.98
CA LYS A 862 16.41 20.10 -19.15
C LYS A 862 16.15 20.41 -20.63
N GLN A 863 17.15 20.23 -21.51
CA GLN A 863 16.98 20.38 -22.96
C GLN A 863 16.12 19.27 -23.57
N TRP A 864 16.25 18.03 -23.06
CA TRP A 864 15.47 16.88 -23.52
C TRP A 864 14.00 16.95 -23.07
N VAL A 865 13.73 17.49 -21.89
CA VAL A 865 12.38 17.59 -21.29
C VAL A 865 11.71 18.95 -21.61
N ALA A 866 12.04 19.58 -22.72
CA ALA A 866 11.65 20.95 -23.14
C ALA A 866 10.15 21.31 -23.06
N ARG A 867 9.25 20.38 -22.75
CA ARG A 867 7.82 20.62 -22.51
C ARG A 867 7.40 20.70 -21.03
N ALA A 868 8.29 20.43 -20.08
CA ALA A 868 8.00 20.57 -18.66
C ALA A 868 8.55 21.91 -18.17
N ALA A 869 7.71 22.92 -18.12
CA ALA A 869 8.07 24.26 -17.62
C ALA A 869 8.23 24.24 -16.08
N VAL A 870 9.30 23.61 -15.58
CA VAL A 870 9.69 23.70 -14.18
C VAL A 870 10.89 24.64 -14.08
N LYS A 871 10.79 25.65 -13.21
CA LYS A 871 11.85 26.64 -13.00
C LYS A 871 12.93 26.07 -12.09
N ASP A 872 14.16 26.55 -12.26
CA ASP A 872 15.29 26.10 -11.43
C ASP A 872 15.08 26.43 -9.94
N ASP A 873 14.44 27.57 -9.66
CA ASP A 873 14.06 27.95 -8.30
C ASP A 873 13.05 26.99 -7.65
N GLU A 874 12.14 26.44 -8.46
CA GLU A 874 11.15 25.45 -7.98
C GLU A 874 11.82 24.08 -7.70
N ILE A 875 12.79 23.67 -8.53
CA ILE A 875 13.60 22.47 -8.28
C ILE A 875 14.48 22.68 -7.05
N ARG A 876 15.09 23.84 -6.88
CA ARG A 876 15.85 24.20 -5.69
C ARG A 876 14.98 24.07 -4.44
N ALA A 877 13.83 24.70 -4.42
CA ALA A 877 12.90 24.68 -3.30
C ALA A 877 12.40 23.25 -2.97
N LEU A 878 12.18 22.39 -3.98
CA LEU A 878 11.86 20.98 -3.80
C LEU A 878 12.99 20.22 -3.11
N LEU A 879 14.22 20.38 -3.58
CA LEU A 879 15.39 19.67 -3.06
C LEU A 879 15.75 20.17 -1.65
N GLU A 880 15.61 21.48 -1.38
CA GLU A 880 15.74 22.05 -0.03
C GLU A 880 14.68 21.48 0.90
N ALA A 881 13.41 21.49 0.51
CA ALA A 881 12.31 20.94 1.31
C ALA A 881 12.49 19.44 1.62
N LEU A 882 13.00 18.67 0.66
CA LEU A 882 13.33 17.26 0.87
C LEU A 882 14.55 17.09 1.78
N SER A 883 15.60 17.88 1.58
CA SER A 883 16.84 17.79 2.37
C SER A 883 16.63 18.20 3.82
N GLU A 884 15.89 19.26 4.09
CA GLU A 884 15.55 19.73 5.45
C GLU A 884 14.78 18.67 6.24
N ARG A 885 14.09 17.75 5.55
CA ARG A 885 13.26 16.71 6.17
C ARG A 885 13.83 15.29 6.00
N GLY A 886 15.14 15.18 5.84
CA GLY A 886 15.80 13.87 5.78
C GLY A 886 15.47 13.05 4.54
N GLY A 887 15.08 13.70 3.44
CA GLY A 887 14.84 13.06 2.15
C GLY A 887 13.40 12.57 1.90
N LYS A 888 12.45 12.78 2.82
CA LYS A 888 11.05 12.39 2.61
C LYS A 888 10.10 13.47 3.13
N ILE A 889 9.09 13.81 2.32
CA ILE A 889 8.08 14.82 2.67
C ILE A 889 6.70 14.39 2.15
N SER A 890 5.63 14.67 2.89
CA SER A 890 4.28 14.45 2.36
C SER A 890 3.95 15.50 1.29
N LYS A 891 3.12 15.13 0.30
CA LYS A 891 2.67 16.07 -0.74
C LYS A 891 2.00 17.31 -0.16
N ALA A 892 1.27 17.15 0.96
CA ALA A 892 0.62 18.25 1.66
C ALA A 892 1.65 19.23 2.30
N ALA A 893 2.66 18.67 2.97
CA ALA A 893 3.73 19.49 3.56
C ALA A 893 4.61 20.15 2.48
N LEU A 894 4.83 19.46 1.36
CA LEU A 894 5.53 20.01 0.19
C LEU A 894 4.73 21.15 -0.46
N ALA A 895 3.41 21.02 -0.54
CA ALA A 895 2.50 22.07 -1.00
C ALA A 895 2.64 23.36 -0.17
N GLY A 896 2.64 23.21 1.16
CA GLY A 896 2.85 24.34 2.08
C GLY A 896 4.22 24.99 1.91
N ARG A 897 5.28 24.18 1.78
CA ARG A 897 6.65 24.69 1.65
C ARG A 897 6.90 25.42 0.32
N LEU A 898 6.33 24.90 -0.75
CA LEU A 898 6.44 25.50 -2.10
C LEU A 898 5.42 26.61 -2.34
N SER A 899 4.55 26.93 -1.37
CA SER A 899 3.43 27.85 -1.54
C SER A 899 2.59 27.50 -2.78
N MET A 900 2.40 26.20 -3.02
CA MET A 900 1.77 25.64 -4.21
C MET A 900 0.52 24.85 -3.83
N PRO A 901 -0.58 24.94 -4.57
CA PRO A 901 -1.76 24.10 -4.33
C PRO A 901 -1.42 22.62 -4.39
N LEU A 902 -1.98 21.81 -3.48
CA LEU A 902 -1.73 20.36 -3.39
C LEU A 902 -1.95 19.65 -4.74
N MET A 903 -2.94 20.08 -5.51
CA MET A 903 -3.23 19.54 -6.85
C MET A 903 -2.11 19.80 -7.87
N ARG A 904 -1.41 20.92 -7.76
CA ARG A 904 -0.24 21.22 -8.60
C ARG A 904 0.99 20.44 -8.20
N VAL A 905 1.12 20.08 -6.92
CA VAL A 905 2.28 19.35 -6.40
C VAL A 905 2.47 18.02 -7.13
N SER A 906 1.42 17.25 -7.37
CA SER A 906 1.53 15.97 -8.10
C SER A 906 2.04 16.18 -9.52
N GLY A 907 1.52 17.18 -10.24
CA GLY A 907 2.01 17.54 -11.58
C GLY A 907 3.44 18.05 -11.56
N PHE A 908 3.77 18.91 -10.62
CA PHE A 908 5.10 19.45 -10.40
C PHE A 908 6.13 18.36 -10.04
N VAL A 909 5.81 17.48 -9.07
CA VAL A 909 6.68 16.37 -8.68
C VAL A 909 6.90 15.39 -9.85
N ASN A 910 5.87 15.13 -10.65
CA ASN A 910 6.03 14.30 -11.85
C ASN A 910 6.92 14.96 -12.91
N ALA A 911 6.87 16.28 -13.04
CA ALA A 911 7.79 17.02 -13.92
C ALA A 911 9.23 17.03 -13.37
N ALA A 912 9.41 17.20 -12.06
CA ALA A 912 10.69 17.09 -11.38
C ALA A 912 11.29 15.69 -11.48
N ARG A 913 10.48 14.64 -11.38
CA ARG A 913 10.92 13.24 -11.62
C ARG A 913 11.48 13.05 -13.03
N ARG A 914 10.87 13.63 -14.05
CA ARG A 914 11.38 13.52 -15.43
C ARG A 914 12.72 14.21 -15.61
N LEU A 915 13.02 15.24 -14.82
CA LEU A 915 14.29 15.94 -14.84
C LEU A 915 15.38 15.25 -14.03
N LEU A 916 15.02 14.69 -12.87
CA LEU A 916 15.98 14.18 -11.89
C LEU A 916 16.19 12.67 -11.96
N ASN A 917 15.23 11.91 -12.50
CA ASN A 917 15.33 10.46 -12.64
C ASN A 917 15.96 10.12 -14.00
N VAL A 918 17.26 10.33 -14.14
CA VAL A 918 18.03 10.00 -15.36
C VAL A 918 18.01 8.49 -15.55
N ASP A 919 17.83 8.03 -16.79
CA ASP A 919 17.76 6.61 -17.16
C ASP A 919 16.76 5.80 -16.33
N GLN A 920 15.64 6.41 -15.94
CA GLN A 920 14.59 5.84 -15.10
C GLN A 920 15.04 5.46 -13.67
N ALA A 921 16.23 5.83 -13.27
CA ALA A 921 16.71 5.58 -11.92
C ALA A 921 15.92 6.40 -10.90
N PRO A 922 15.41 5.79 -9.81
CA PRO A 922 14.46 6.43 -8.90
C PRO A 922 15.13 7.41 -7.92
N VAL A 923 15.60 8.55 -8.43
CA VAL A 923 16.14 9.64 -7.61
C VAL A 923 15.04 10.32 -6.81
N ILE A 924 13.93 10.67 -7.48
CA ILE A 924 12.69 11.12 -6.82
C ILE A 924 11.66 10.01 -6.94
N MET A 925 11.17 9.55 -5.81
CA MET A 925 10.09 8.58 -5.73
C MET A 925 8.83 9.22 -5.17
N VAL A 926 7.68 8.78 -5.66
CA VAL A 926 6.36 9.19 -5.16
C VAL A 926 5.65 7.96 -4.69
N ASP A 927 5.26 7.96 -3.45
CA ASP A 927 4.35 6.97 -2.91
C ASP A 927 2.93 7.55 -2.96
N GLU A 928 2.13 7.02 -3.88
CA GLU A 928 0.75 7.47 -4.07
C GLU A 928 -0.14 7.03 -2.91
N THR A 929 0.19 5.93 -2.24
CA THR A 929 -0.58 5.40 -1.11
C THR A 929 -0.35 6.21 0.15
N GLU A 930 0.88 6.61 0.40
CA GLU A 930 1.24 7.48 1.53
C GLU A 930 1.08 8.98 1.20
N GLY A 931 0.90 9.32 -0.07
CA GLY A 931 0.93 10.72 -0.52
C GLY A 931 2.27 11.40 -0.22
N SER A 932 3.37 10.65 -0.24
CA SER A 932 4.70 11.15 0.11
C SER A 932 5.64 11.22 -1.10
N VAL A 933 6.63 12.10 -1.03
CA VAL A 933 7.71 12.28 -2.00
C VAL A 933 9.02 12.03 -1.29
N SER A 934 9.89 11.20 -1.86
CA SER A 934 11.20 10.90 -1.28
C SER A 934 12.33 11.12 -2.27
N LEU A 935 13.50 11.51 -1.76
CA LEU A 935 14.74 11.76 -2.48
C LEU A 935 15.79 10.70 -2.11
N ASN A 936 16.28 9.98 -3.10
CA ASN A 936 17.45 9.15 -2.94
C ASN A 936 18.72 9.96 -3.23
N ARG A 937 19.28 10.56 -2.18
CA ARG A 937 20.45 11.43 -2.28
C ARG A 937 21.69 10.71 -2.81
N ALA A 938 21.96 9.48 -2.37
CA ALA A 938 23.12 8.72 -2.82
C ALA A 938 23.07 8.42 -4.34
N LEU A 939 21.88 8.14 -4.85
CA LEU A 939 21.66 7.90 -6.27
C LEU A 939 21.78 9.20 -7.07
N LEU A 940 21.26 10.32 -6.55
CA LEU A 940 21.41 11.64 -7.15
C LEU A 940 22.90 12.00 -7.26
N ASP A 941 23.68 11.83 -6.21
CA ASP A 941 25.12 12.12 -6.20
C ASP A 941 25.87 11.26 -7.22
N THR A 942 25.46 10.00 -7.38
CA THR A 942 26.06 9.11 -8.39
C THR A 942 25.77 9.56 -9.81
N GLN A 943 24.56 9.99 -10.09
CA GLN A 943 24.14 10.37 -11.45
C GLN A 943 24.62 11.75 -11.89
N PHE A 944 24.65 12.72 -10.98
CA PHE A 944 24.93 14.11 -11.34
C PHE A 944 26.36 14.56 -11.03
N PHE A 945 27.07 13.89 -10.11
CA PHE A 945 28.39 14.33 -9.68
C PHE A 945 29.54 13.32 -9.94
N ARG A 946 29.26 12.00 -10.06
CA ARG A 946 30.29 10.96 -10.24
C ARG A 946 30.66 10.60 -11.67
N ASN A 947 29.98 11.12 -12.69
CA ASN A 947 30.35 10.88 -14.10
C ASN A 947 31.46 11.82 -14.61
N LYS A 948 32.60 11.94 -13.91
CA LYS A 948 33.84 12.50 -14.44
C LYS A 948 34.91 11.40 -14.59
N GLY A 949 34.66 10.40 -15.44
CA GLY A 949 35.69 9.41 -15.63
C GLY A 949 35.35 8.24 -16.53
N SER A 950 34.82 8.47 -17.73
CA SER A 950 34.91 7.49 -18.83
C SER A 950 34.47 8.12 -20.15
N GLN A 951 35.33 9.03 -20.64
CA GLN A 951 35.53 9.30 -22.08
C GLN A 951 37.01 9.61 -22.27
N GLN A 952 37.78 8.59 -22.51
CA GLN A 952 38.95 8.56 -23.38
C GLN A 952 39.01 7.21 -24.07
#